data_453fe07c5a02952c72d2f5f1aa8b0a68
#
_entry.id   453fe07c5a02952c72d2f5f1aa8b0a68
#
_cell.length_a   1.000
_cell.length_b   1.000
_cell.length_c   1.000
_cell.angle_alpha   90.00
_cell.angle_beta   90.00
_cell.angle_gamma   90.00
#
_symmetry.space_group_name_H-M   'P 1'
#
loop_
_entity.id
_entity.type
_entity.pdbx_description
1 polymer ?
#
loop_
_entity_poly.entity_id
_entity_poly.type
_entity_poly.pdbx_seq_one_letter_code
_entity_poly.pdbx_strand_id
1 'polypeptide(L)'
;MTKFKKLLINGAALLALTAPVISISCRNEGGVSASGETFTQEEKNGSEINGSTLGDRILNNETPNMSSTEPYTITVGDKILIGHTFSDGGVQQKALAALVEKYNTEVAPKLKGSLPVGLKRLGSGYSAGKDIVTKGLSSRQTSDFMNLILNYSTVASELAKAKMLLSFNDNLKSASTDLSQFSEKFITSNFQTENIDLPSTWILPAFKSTTIFSINAPVLSYILDTLVEKGMEVAEDFQEEYNNIKAKGQGDRAGVKKIWGEPVANVETIVNEYKGTGGNVKKLSKAIFNSYAELLDFAAMAQKLFVNSAATNSTLHVFGVDDYTALYNQALYSALLKDQVDAAKSAGTTLTQEDALKQASAAMIESVSRNGGKLSINYDVLKKQSTSAYVKTQEIFNKTKAAIETGGLKIYPGGQYSSNDQTKHYMAFSIGSTAGYSHNYVSGESSDLINSLNKGASVTIDEKGSSLKLSENKKTPGIVLLSKLESGKLAFGKYKNAIHSASEATFPNGKNANYELQFVNAAEETAFTSALTDEALPKASLIIINKDGSDKIIEKAKAQNVPVAELKKKNGTKYYGILLLDSVENKLLKSADEALVAKLTAMGYTIKVATALELLGKEELISQPVPLRWTSEDPYNVVYVQGPSMIGVHTTEAGDLATKLFVNWLMTSETTYERFTIQGNSGAEEVIAENLTPRDMFQSAMGYILPYKGFEKNTDFPTKGKLNPYLKTAFELFSNVAKSTDADEVPYVTFEEPGSIFADSFRSGVQGAWDSLQAGIDSNKADSSHAKPTFEDFIRNATVK
;
A
#
# COMPACT_ATOMS: atom_id res chain seq x y z
N MET A 1 -24.21 17.73 -23.60
CA MET A 1 -23.12 16.89 -24.10
C MET A 1 -21.97 17.65 -24.77
N THR A 2 -22.01 18.94 -24.99
CA THR A 2 -21.02 19.69 -25.78
C THR A 2 -20.01 20.50 -24.93
N LYS A 3 -20.14 20.59 -23.64
CA LYS A 3 -19.18 21.30 -22.77
C LYS A 3 -18.13 20.41 -22.10
N PHE A 4 -18.37 19.11 -22.03
CA PHE A 4 -17.42 18.18 -21.42
C PHE A 4 -16.28 17.76 -22.38
N LYS A 5 -16.53 17.77 -23.69
CA LYS A 5 -15.50 17.47 -24.69
C LYS A 5 -14.44 18.58 -24.87
N LYS A 6 -14.74 19.83 -24.51
CA LYS A 6 -13.77 20.93 -24.62
C LYS A 6 -12.78 21.01 -23.45
N LEU A 7 -13.09 20.39 -22.30
CA LEU A 7 -12.19 20.40 -21.13
C LEU A 7 -11.12 19.28 -21.22
N LEU A 8 -11.42 18.22 -21.96
CA LEU A 8 -10.48 17.11 -22.16
C LEU A 8 -9.43 17.41 -23.26
N ILE A 9 -9.75 18.31 -24.20
CA ILE A 9 -8.84 18.66 -25.29
C ILE A 9 -7.79 19.71 -24.83
N ASN A 10 -8.10 20.52 -23.85
CA ASN A 10 -7.15 21.50 -23.32
C ASN A 10 -6.21 20.95 -22.24
N GLY A 11 -6.48 19.76 -21.68
CA GLY A 11 -5.57 19.09 -20.74
C GLY A 11 -4.46 18.28 -21.41
N ALA A 12 -4.69 17.84 -22.65
CA ALA A 12 -3.72 17.03 -23.38
C ALA A 12 -2.67 17.84 -24.16
N ALA A 13 -2.88 19.12 -24.33
CA ALA A 13 -1.98 19.99 -25.11
C ALA A 13 -0.82 20.60 -24.30
N LEU A 14 -0.76 20.38 -22.99
CA LEU A 14 0.29 20.93 -22.12
C LEU A 14 1.38 19.94 -21.72
N LEU A 15 1.33 18.71 -22.24
CA LEU A 15 2.31 17.65 -21.95
C LEU A 15 3.19 17.27 -23.16
N ALA A 16 3.08 18.00 -24.25
CA ALA A 16 3.89 17.80 -25.45
C ALA A 16 4.90 18.92 -25.66
N LEU A 17 5.65 19.30 -24.63
CA LEU A 17 6.88 20.08 -24.78
C LEU A 17 8.07 19.16 -24.53
N THR A 18 8.40 18.47 -25.59
CA THR A 18 9.69 17.95 -26.01
C THR A 18 10.87 18.27 -25.09
N ALA A 19 11.32 17.27 -24.35
CA ALA A 19 12.72 17.24 -23.98
C ALA A 19 13.52 16.89 -25.27
N PRO A 20 14.49 17.71 -25.67
CA PRO A 20 15.34 17.35 -26.77
C PRO A 20 16.21 16.16 -26.35
N VAL A 21 16.12 15.08 -27.09
CA VAL A 21 17.07 13.99 -27.01
C VAL A 21 18.39 14.52 -27.58
N ILE A 22 19.28 14.94 -26.69
CA ILE A 22 20.65 15.25 -27.08
C ILE A 22 21.50 14.07 -26.64
N SER A 23 21.91 13.25 -27.59
CA SER A 23 22.97 12.28 -27.43
C SER A 23 24.31 13.00 -27.34
N ILE A 24 24.90 12.99 -26.16
CA ILE A 24 26.27 13.50 -26.00
C ILE A 24 27.16 12.34 -25.59
N SER A 25 28.18 12.15 -26.42
CA SER A 25 29.28 11.22 -26.14
C SER A 25 30.05 11.68 -24.91
N CYS A 26 30.18 10.81 -23.93
CA CYS A 26 31.02 11.04 -22.77
C CYS A 26 32.48 11.11 -23.17
N ARG A 27 33.13 12.23 -22.90
CA ARG A 27 34.58 12.30 -22.84
C ARG A 27 35.02 11.98 -21.41
N ASN A 28 35.87 10.98 -21.29
CA ASN A 28 36.57 10.69 -20.03
C ASN A 28 37.56 11.81 -19.76
N GLU A 29 37.23 12.70 -18.88
CA GLU A 29 38.17 13.56 -18.20
C GLU A 29 38.19 13.10 -16.74
N GLY A 30 39.40 12.86 -16.22
CA GLY A 30 39.62 12.35 -14.89
C GLY A 30 38.79 13.12 -13.86
N GLY A 31 37.80 12.45 -13.31
CA GLY A 31 36.85 13.06 -12.39
C GLY A 31 37.25 12.91 -10.95
N VAL A 32 36.85 13.86 -10.17
CA VAL A 32 36.88 13.80 -8.71
C VAL A 32 35.65 12.94 -8.26
N SER A 33 35.72 12.33 -7.09
CA SER A 33 34.58 11.64 -6.52
C SER A 33 33.36 12.53 -6.43
N ALA A 34 32.18 11.95 -6.34
CA ALA A 34 30.94 12.70 -6.17
C ALA A 34 30.97 13.65 -4.96
N SER A 35 31.76 13.31 -3.93
CA SER A 35 32.02 14.14 -2.74
C SER A 35 33.20 15.13 -2.92
N GLY A 36 33.94 15.05 -4.01
CA GLY A 36 35.16 15.85 -4.20
C GLY A 36 36.39 15.39 -3.45
N GLU A 37 36.32 14.26 -2.74
CA GLU A 37 37.42 13.73 -1.93
C GLU A 37 38.40 12.92 -2.76
N THR A 38 39.68 12.97 -2.35
CA THR A 38 40.74 12.10 -2.87
C THR A 38 40.96 10.94 -1.89
N PHE A 39 40.66 9.73 -2.33
CA PHE A 39 40.80 8.55 -1.50
C PHE A 39 42.22 8.01 -1.49
N THR A 40 42.68 7.53 -0.34
CA THR A 40 43.87 6.72 -0.26
C THR A 40 43.65 5.37 -0.91
N GLN A 41 44.72 4.67 -1.29
CA GLN A 41 44.59 3.33 -1.86
C GLN A 41 43.92 2.34 -0.89
N GLU A 42 44.14 2.51 0.41
CA GLU A 42 43.55 1.66 1.44
C GLU A 42 42.03 1.92 1.58
N GLU A 43 41.62 3.18 1.50
CA GLU A 43 40.18 3.55 1.54
C GLU A 43 39.45 3.06 0.28
N LYS A 44 40.09 3.17 -0.89
CA LYS A 44 39.51 2.68 -2.14
C LYS A 44 39.31 1.16 -2.13
N ASN A 45 40.23 0.42 -1.54
CA ASN A 45 40.13 -1.03 -1.42
C ASN A 45 39.17 -1.50 -0.32
N GLY A 46 38.71 -0.59 0.51
CA GLY A 46 37.75 -0.90 1.57
C GLY A 46 36.33 -1.31 1.11
N SER A 47 36.01 -1.04 -0.14
CA SER A 47 34.68 -1.26 -0.71
C SER A 47 34.75 -2.05 -2.00
N GLU A 48 35.26 -3.28 -1.92
CA GLU A 48 35.34 -4.16 -3.07
C GLU A 48 34.01 -4.86 -3.32
N ILE A 49 33.50 -4.74 -4.54
CA ILE A 49 32.37 -5.46 -5.06
C ILE A 49 32.78 -6.07 -6.40
N ASN A 50 32.66 -7.38 -6.53
CA ASN A 50 33.07 -8.12 -7.73
C ASN A 50 34.52 -7.87 -8.16
N GLY A 51 35.44 -7.75 -7.21
CA GLY A 51 36.86 -7.62 -7.47
C GLY A 51 37.32 -6.26 -8.00
N SER A 52 36.46 -5.23 -7.97
CA SER A 52 36.86 -3.87 -8.36
C SER A 52 36.67 -2.90 -7.21
N THR A 53 37.59 -1.96 -7.07
CA THR A 53 37.45 -0.90 -6.09
C THR A 53 36.46 0.15 -6.59
N LEU A 54 35.52 0.49 -5.73
CA LEU A 54 34.48 1.46 -6.08
C LEU A 54 35.03 2.87 -6.18
N GLY A 55 35.91 3.26 -5.27
CA GLY A 55 36.45 4.61 -5.24
C GLY A 55 37.09 5.04 -6.56
N ASP A 56 37.86 4.15 -7.20
CA ASP A 56 38.48 4.44 -8.50
C ASP A 56 37.43 4.70 -9.60
N ARG A 57 36.34 3.97 -9.58
CA ARG A 57 35.29 4.08 -10.59
C ARG A 57 34.46 5.33 -10.39
N ILE A 58 34.18 5.72 -9.16
CA ILE A 58 33.49 6.98 -8.84
C ILE A 58 34.38 8.17 -9.19
N LEU A 59 35.65 8.12 -8.86
CA LEU A 59 36.62 9.17 -9.22
C LEU A 59 36.68 9.41 -10.73
N ASN A 60 36.55 8.34 -11.52
CA ASN A 60 36.50 8.42 -12.97
C ASN A 60 35.13 8.87 -13.49
N ASN A 61 34.15 9.06 -12.61
CA ASN A 61 32.83 9.57 -12.95
C ASN A 61 32.15 8.82 -14.11
N GLU A 62 32.24 7.49 -14.09
CA GLU A 62 31.72 6.62 -15.15
C GLU A 62 30.22 6.48 -15.16
N THR A 63 29.52 7.07 -14.18
CA THR A 63 28.05 7.04 -14.10
C THR A 63 27.46 7.79 -15.28
N PRO A 64 26.56 7.21 -16.06
CA PRO A 64 26.02 7.85 -17.24
C PRO A 64 25.25 9.10 -16.87
N ASN A 65 25.52 10.15 -17.64
CA ASN A 65 24.82 11.42 -17.52
C ASN A 65 23.92 11.64 -18.73
N MET A 66 22.64 11.56 -18.54
CA MET A 66 21.68 11.88 -19.58
C MET A 66 21.42 13.39 -19.72
N SER A 67 21.82 14.20 -18.75
CA SER A 67 21.92 15.62 -18.92
C SER A 67 23.33 15.96 -19.39
N SER A 68 23.47 16.82 -20.36
CA SER A 68 24.76 17.31 -20.87
C SER A 68 25.56 18.13 -19.87
N THR A 69 25.07 18.25 -18.66
CA THR A 69 25.58 19.18 -17.69
C THR A 69 26.32 18.45 -16.58
N GLU A 70 27.38 19.06 -16.13
CA GLU A 70 28.09 18.68 -14.92
C GLU A 70 27.11 18.60 -13.72
N PRO A 71 27.37 17.76 -12.72
CA PRO A 71 26.63 17.80 -11.48
C PRO A 71 26.67 19.22 -10.92
N TYR A 72 25.62 19.59 -10.23
CA TYR A 72 25.54 20.93 -9.61
C TYR A 72 25.60 20.79 -8.10
N THR A 73 26.09 21.81 -7.43
CA THR A 73 26.21 21.79 -5.98
C THR A 73 24.88 22.16 -5.33
N ILE A 74 24.41 21.30 -4.42
CA ILE A 74 23.30 21.58 -3.52
C ILE A 74 23.91 22.07 -2.20
N THR A 75 23.61 23.30 -1.82
CA THR A 75 24.10 23.89 -0.57
C THR A 75 23.39 23.23 0.61
N VAL A 76 24.15 22.71 1.53
CA VAL A 76 23.67 22.19 2.81
C VAL A 76 23.76 23.31 3.83
N GLY A 77 22.68 23.55 4.56
CA GLY A 77 22.63 24.53 5.62
C GLY A 77 23.23 24.01 6.93
N ASP A 78 22.57 24.32 8.02
CA ASP A 78 22.97 23.87 9.37
C ASP A 78 22.57 22.41 9.69
N LYS A 79 21.88 21.73 8.77
CA LYS A 79 21.39 20.37 8.90
C LYS A 79 21.26 19.67 7.56
N ILE A 80 21.30 18.34 7.58
CA ILE A 80 20.89 17.49 6.44
C ILE A 80 19.38 17.24 6.51
N LEU A 81 18.77 16.99 5.35
CA LEU A 81 17.33 16.79 5.23
C LEU A 81 17.00 15.37 4.74
N ILE A 82 16.11 14.68 5.47
CA ILE A 82 15.53 13.41 5.04
C ILE A 82 14.16 13.66 4.39
N GLY A 83 14.06 13.35 3.11
CA GLY A 83 12.82 13.39 2.36
C GLY A 83 11.99 12.12 2.58
N HIS A 84 10.72 12.27 2.95
CA HIS A 84 9.80 11.15 3.17
C HIS A 84 8.38 11.46 2.72
N THR A 85 7.55 10.43 2.55
CA THR A 85 6.14 10.56 2.12
C THR A 85 5.14 10.10 3.19
N PHE A 86 5.60 9.80 4.38
CA PHE A 86 4.76 9.35 5.49
C PHE A 86 3.74 10.42 5.90
N SER A 87 2.57 9.97 6.31
CA SER A 87 1.48 10.86 6.74
C SER A 87 1.84 11.61 8.01
N ASP A 88 1.49 12.89 8.09
CA ASP A 88 1.71 13.71 9.26
C ASP A 88 0.98 13.13 10.49
N GLY A 89 1.72 12.97 11.59
CA GLY A 89 1.23 12.35 12.81
C GLY A 89 0.99 10.84 12.73
N GLY A 90 1.32 10.21 11.60
CA GLY A 90 1.28 8.76 11.43
C GLY A 90 2.42 8.07 12.18
N VAL A 91 2.26 6.77 12.47
CA VAL A 91 3.24 5.96 13.22
C VAL A 91 4.63 6.02 12.57
N GLN A 92 4.69 5.94 11.25
CA GLN A 92 5.95 5.96 10.51
C GLN A 92 6.67 7.31 10.64
N GLN A 93 5.94 8.41 10.49
CA GLN A 93 6.53 9.73 10.65
C GLN A 93 6.98 9.97 12.11
N LYS A 94 6.21 9.51 13.08
CA LYS A 94 6.57 9.57 14.51
C LYS A 94 7.85 8.76 14.79
N ALA A 95 7.96 7.54 14.25
CA ALA A 95 9.15 6.71 14.42
C ALA A 95 10.41 7.37 13.82
N LEU A 96 10.28 7.92 12.61
CA LEU A 96 11.38 8.65 11.98
C LEU A 96 11.78 9.91 12.78
N ALA A 97 10.81 10.63 13.33
CA ALA A 97 11.06 11.79 14.17
C ALA A 97 11.81 11.43 15.45
N ALA A 98 11.46 10.30 16.10
CA ALA A 98 12.14 9.82 17.28
C ALA A 98 13.61 9.41 17.01
N LEU A 99 13.87 8.78 15.88
CA LEU A 99 15.24 8.50 15.44
C LEU A 99 16.06 9.77 15.25
N VAL A 100 15.49 10.72 14.53
CA VAL A 100 16.13 12.00 14.26
C VAL A 100 16.41 12.77 15.57
N GLU A 101 15.46 12.79 16.49
CA GLU A 101 15.63 13.41 17.79
C GLU A 101 16.78 12.75 18.56
N LYS A 102 16.80 11.42 18.61
CA LYS A 102 17.86 10.65 19.29
C LYS A 102 19.23 10.93 18.69
N TYR A 103 19.32 10.92 17.34
CA TYR A 103 20.56 11.23 16.66
C TYR A 103 21.05 12.64 16.97
N ASN A 104 20.16 13.63 16.85
CA ASN A 104 20.51 15.05 17.04
C ASN A 104 20.96 15.36 18.46
N THR A 105 20.37 14.72 19.46
CA THR A 105 20.64 15.02 20.87
C THR A 105 21.82 14.22 21.42
N GLU A 106 21.99 12.97 21.03
CA GLU A 106 22.92 12.08 21.69
C GLU A 106 24.12 11.68 20.83
N VAL A 107 24.02 11.72 19.51
CA VAL A 107 25.02 11.18 18.57
C VAL A 107 25.73 12.29 17.81
N ALA A 108 25.01 13.13 17.09
CA ALA A 108 25.57 14.16 16.25
C ALA A 108 26.55 15.10 16.99
N PRO A 109 26.28 15.53 18.25
CA PRO A 109 27.19 16.42 18.97
C PRO A 109 28.56 15.79 19.28
N LYS A 110 28.63 14.44 19.27
CA LYS A 110 29.84 13.68 19.61
C LYS A 110 30.61 13.17 18.39
N LEU A 111 30.01 13.30 17.20
CA LEU A 111 30.53 12.67 15.97
C LEU A 111 31.09 13.74 15.04
N LYS A 112 32.42 13.74 14.84
CA LYS A 112 33.09 14.71 13.98
C LYS A 112 32.61 14.62 12.54
N GLY A 113 32.24 15.74 11.95
CA GLY A 113 31.73 15.82 10.58
C GLY A 113 30.23 15.58 10.45
N SER A 114 29.54 15.24 11.56
CA SER A 114 28.08 15.13 11.55
C SER A 114 27.41 16.51 11.50
N LEU A 115 26.18 16.51 11.00
CA LEU A 115 25.24 17.63 11.08
C LEU A 115 23.95 17.13 11.72
N PRO A 116 23.16 18.01 12.36
CA PRO A 116 21.81 17.67 12.74
C PRO A 116 20.99 17.23 11.52
N VAL A 117 19.97 16.42 11.78
CA VAL A 117 19.04 15.91 10.75
C VAL A 117 17.70 16.59 10.89
N GLY A 118 17.11 16.99 9.77
CA GLY A 118 15.74 17.49 9.67
C GLY A 118 14.88 16.59 8.78
N LEU A 119 13.58 16.65 8.98
CA LEU A 119 12.61 15.92 8.15
C LEU A 119 11.93 16.83 7.15
N LYS A 120 11.75 16.37 5.93
CA LYS A 120 11.03 17.08 4.87
C LYS A 120 9.99 16.16 4.24
N ARG A 121 8.72 16.50 4.35
CA ARG A 121 7.66 15.74 3.71
C ARG A 121 7.57 16.05 2.22
N LEU A 122 7.60 15.00 1.39
CA LEU A 122 7.57 15.05 -0.07
C LEU A 122 6.18 14.72 -0.64
N GLY A 123 5.12 15.21 -0.05
CA GLY A 123 3.76 14.95 -0.51
C GLY A 123 3.17 13.65 0.01
N SER A 124 2.14 13.14 -0.64
CA SER A 124 1.42 11.93 -0.28
C SER A 124 1.71 10.82 -1.29
N GLY A 125 2.36 9.76 -0.83
CA GLY A 125 2.74 8.60 -1.65
C GLY A 125 4.09 8.77 -2.38
N TYR A 126 4.64 7.64 -2.80
CA TYR A 126 6.00 7.58 -3.36
C TYR A 126 6.13 8.27 -4.72
N SER A 127 5.09 8.19 -5.57
CA SER A 127 5.08 8.89 -6.86
C SER A 127 5.16 10.41 -6.68
N ALA A 128 4.40 10.98 -5.73
CA ALA A 128 4.48 12.41 -5.43
C ALA A 128 5.87 12.80 -4.90
N GLY A 129 6.49 11.92 -4.11
CA GLY A 129 7.86 12.12 -3.65
C GLY A 129 8.87 12.12 -4.79
N LYS A 130 8.74 11.18 -5.73
CA LYS A 130 9.56 11.13 -6.95
C LYS A 130 9.39 12.42 -7.77
N ASP A 131 8.16 12.87 -7.99
CA ASP A 131 7.88 14.06 -8.80
C ASP A 131 8.56 15.32 -8.24
N ILE A 132 8.59 15.45 -6.90
CA ILE A 132 9.29 16.56 -6.24
C ILE A 132 10.79 16.46 -6.49
N VAL A 133 11.37 15.28 -6.39
CA VAL A 133 12.80 15.06 -6.68
C VAL A 133 13.11 15.38 -8.13
N THR A 134 12.36 14.81 -9.07
CA THR A 134 12.53 15.03 -10.51
C THR A 134 12.41 16.52 -10.87
N LYS A 135 11.44 17.21 -10.28
CA LYS A 135 11.27 18.66 -10.47
C LYS A 135 12.45 19.44 -9.93
N GLY A 136 12.93 19.10 -8.73
CA GLY A 136 14.11 19.76 -8.14
C GLY A 136 15.37 19.55 -8.96
N LEU A 137 15.60 18.34 -9.46
CA LEU A 137 16.71 18.03 -10.37
C LEU A 137 16.61 18.82 -11.69
N SER A 138 15.44 18.82 -12.31
CA SER A 138 15.19 19.53 -13.57
C SER A 138 15.36 21.03 -13.45
N SER A 139 15.02 21.60 -12.32
CA SER A 139 15.20 23.03 -12.04
C SER A 139 16.59 23.38 -11.49
N ARG A 140 17.47 22.39 -11.30
CA ARG A 140 18.79 22.54 -10.65
C ARG A 140 18.67 23.25 -9.30
N GLN A 141 17.77 22.77 -8.45
CA GLN A 141 17.53 23.37 -7.13
C GLN A 141 18.78 23.27 -6.26
N THR A 142 19.35 24.43 -5.87
CA THR A 142 20.64 24.52 -5.16
C THR A 142 20.51 24.66 -3.64
N SER A 143 19.31 24.77 -3.11
CA SER A 143 19.07 24.91 -1.66
C SER A 143 17.78 24.24 -1.25
N ASP A 144 17.67 23.92 0.03
CA ASP A 144 16.50 23.21 0.59
C ASP A 144 16.14 21.92 -0.16
N PHE A 145 17.14 21.24 -0.67
CA PHE A 145 16.99 19.90 -1.25
C PHE A 145 17.29 18.82 -0.19
N MET A 146 16.89 17.58 -0.46
CA MET A 146 17.10 16.46 0.46
C MET A 146 18.52 15.92 0.28
N ASN A 147 19.11 15.42 1.40
CA ASN A 147 20.37 14.71 1.41
C ASN A 147 20.14 13.18 1.40
N LEU A 148 19.02 12.75 1.96
CA LEU A 148 18.56 11.36 2.01
C LEU A 148 17.10 11.29 1.64
N ILE A 149 16.70 10.30 0.83
CA ILE A 149 15.31 10.14 0.38
C ILE A 149 14.86 8.72 0.68
N LEU A 150 13.68 8.60 1.30
CA LEU A 150 13.01 7.32 1.53
C LEU A 150 12.00 7.09 0.39
N ASN A 151 12.41 6.30 -0.62
CA ASN A 151 11.59 6.06 -1.81
C ASN A 151 12.01 4.76 -2.52
N TYR A 152 11.31 4.43 -3.59
CA TYR A 152 11.69 3.31 -4.46
C TYR A 152 12.91 3.61 -5.34
N SER A 153 13.53 2.57 -5.88
CA SER A 153 14.71 2.61 -6.75
C SER A 153 14.56 3.51 -7.99
N THR A 154 13.35 3.81 -8.41
CA THR A 154 13.07 4.81 -9.45
C THR A 154 13.74 6.17 -9.18
N VAL A 155 13.73 6.60 -7.90
CA VAL A 155 14.39 7.87 -7.50
C VAL A 155 15.91 7.78 -7.66
N ALA A 156 16.50 6.62 -7.39
CA ALA A 156 17.94 6.41 -7.61
C ALA A 156 18.29 6.50 -9.10
N SER A 157 17.45 5.97 -9.98
CA SER A 157 17.62 6.12 -11.44
C SER A 157 17.59 7.59 -11.88
N GLU A 158 16.66 8.39 -11.34
CA GLU A 158 16.60 9.84 -11.64
C GLU A 158 17.82 10.60 -11.13
N LEU A 159 18.28 10.31 -9.92
CA LEU A 159 19.48 10.90 -9.34
C LEU A 159 20.75 10.50 -10.10
N ALA A 160 20.88 9.23 -10.46
CA ALA A 160 21.99 8.73 -11.25
C ALA A 160 22.05 9.39 -12.63
N LYS A 161 20.91 9.53 -13.29
CA LYS A 161 20.77 10.24 -14.56
C LYS A 161 21.25 11.69 -14.46
N ALA A 162 20.99 12.34 -13.32
CA ALA A 162 21.44 13.70 -13.05
C ALA A 162 22.85 13.79 -12.46
N LYS A 163 23.56 12.68 -12.26
CA LYS A 163 24.84 12.59 -11.55
C LYS A 163 24.80 13.11 -10.11
N MET A 164 23.65 12.98 -9.47
CA MET A 164 23.41 13.48 -8.11
C MET A 164 23.18 12.33 -7.12
N LEU A 165 23.42 11.08 -7.52
CA LEU A 165 23.30 9.93 -6.64
C LEU A 165 24.54 9.80 -5.76
N LEU A 166 24.34 9.62 -4.44
CA LEU A 166 25.38 9.45 -3.45
C LEU A 166 25.69 7.96 -3.25
N SER A 167 26.97 7.60 -3.29
CA SER A 167 27.45 6.30 -2.85
C SER A 167 27.68 6.27 -1.34
N PHE A 168 27.28 5.18 -0.66
CA PHE A 168 27.40 5.04 0.79
C PHE A 168 28.70 4.35 1.23
N ASN A 169 29.50 3.81 0.32
CA ASN A 169 30.70 3.06 0.63
C ASN A 169 31.97 3.54 -0.08
N ASP A 170 31.99 4.76 -0.54
CA ASP A 170 33.12 5.41 -1.22
C ASP A 170 33.89 6.39 -0.33
N ASN A 171 33.69 6.33 0.97
CA ASN A 171 34.29 7.22 1.95
C ASN A 171 35.07 6.43 3.01
N LEU A 172 35.51 7.12 4.06
CA LEU A 172 36.21 6.53 5.21
C LEU A 172 35.39 5.35 5.78
N LYS A 173 36.09 4.28 6.19
CA LYS A 173 35.42 3.08 6.78
C LYS A 173 34.47 3.41 7.94
N SER A 174 34.78 4.44 8.73
CA SER A 174 33.93 4.90 9.84
C SER A 174 32.58 5.47 9.44
N ALA A 175 32.43 5.89 8.16
CA ALA A 175 31.20 6.40 7.61
C ALA A 175 30.62 5.52 6.49
N SER A 176 31.31 4.43 6.16
CA SER A 176 30.93 3.55 5.05
C SER A 176 29.81 2.59 5.49
N THR A 177 28.79 2.47 4.64
CA THR A 177 27.78 1.42 4.70
C THR A 177 27.84 0.61 3.43
N ASP A 178 28.21 -0.67 3.54
CA ASP A 178 28.52 -1.54 2.41
C ASP A 178 27.41 -2.59 2.20
N LEU A 179 27.23 -3.04 0.95
CA LEU A 179 26.24 -4.08 0.61
C LEU A 179 26.51 -5.41 1.33
N SER A 180 27.76 -5.68 1.71
CA SER A 180 28.12 -6.88 2.48
C SER A 180 27.49 -6.92 3.88
N GLN A 181 26.96 -5.80 4.38
CA GLN A 181 26.22 -5.69 5.64
C GLN A 181 24.77 -6.13 5.50
N PHE A 182 24.30 -6.39 4.29
CA PHE A 182 22.92 -6.81 4.00
C PHE A 182 22.89 -8.25 3.51
N SER A 183 21.73 -8.86 3.59
CA SER A 183 21.48 -10.16 2.98
C SER A 183 21.50 -10.03 1.45
N GLU A 184 22.30 -10.83 0.78
CA GLU A 184 22.53 -10.76 -0.68
C GLU A 184 21.25 -10.92 -1.51
N LYS A 185 20.25 -11.63 -0.99
CA LYS A 185 18.97 -11.82 -1.65
C LYS A 185 18.14 -10.53 -1.74
N PHE A 186 18.49 -9.47 -1.02
CA PHE A 186 17.72 -8.22 -0.90
C PHE A 186 18.45 -6.98 -1.44
N ILE A 187 19.61 -7.13 -2.07
CA ILE A 187 20.38 -6.00 -2.61
C ILE A 187 20.20 -5.82 -4.13
N THR A 188 19.27 -6.53 -4.73
CA THR A 188 19.08 -6.62 -6.19
C THR A 188 18.87 -5.26 -6.85
N SER A 189 18.21 -4.33 -6.18
CA SER A 189 17.97 -2.98 -6.69
C SER A 189 19.25 -2.21 -7.03
N ASN A 190 20.39 -2.51 -6.39
CA ASN A 190 21.69 -1.93 -6.74
C ASN A 190 22.22 -2.38 -8.11
N PHE A 191 21.72 -3.50 -8.62
CA PHE A 191 22.16 -4.10 -9.88
C PHE A 191 21.10 -4.03 -10.98
N GLN A 192 19.85 -3.73 -10.62
CA GLN A 192 18.71 -3.68 -11.53
C GLN A 192 18.07 -2.27 -11.57
N THR A 193 18.88 -1.24 -11.49
CA THR A 193 18.44 0.15 -11.62
C THR A 193 19.13 0.80 -12.80
N GLU A 194 18.34 1.43 -13.69
CA GLU A 194 18.85 2.18 -14.84
C GLU A 194 19.75 3.32 -14.40
N ASN A 195 20.69 3.66 -15.25
CA ASN A 195 21.67 4.73 -15.05
C ASN A 195 22.68 4.46 -13.92
N ILE A 196 22.66 3.27 -13.32
CA ILE A 196 23.65 2.81 -12.34
C ILE A 196 24.48 1.71 -12.99
N ASP A 197 25.66 2.05 -13.46
CA ASP A 197 26.53 1.12 -14.21
C ASP A 197 27.67 0.57 -13.36
N LEU A 198 27.91 1.20 -12.22
CA LEU A 198 29.03 0.84 -11.34
C LEU A 198 28.53 0.07 -10.12
N PRO A 199 29.17 -1.03 -9.76
CA PRO A 199 28.84 -1.72 -8.51
C PRO A 199 29.22 -0.84 -7.32
N SER A 200 28.22 -0.55 -6.48
CA SER A 200 28.35 0.24 -5.24
C SER A 200 27.18 0.01 -4.33
N THR A 201 27.27 0.61 -3.14
CA THR A 201 26.11 0.79 -2.26
C THR A 201 25.40 2.09 -2.59
N TRP A 202 24.57 2.07 -3.59
CA TRP A 202 23.76 3.20 -4.06
C TRP A 202 22.39 3.27 -3.39
N ILE A 203 21.82 2.10 -3.09
CA ILE A 203 20.46 1.93 -2.60
C ILE A 203 20.50 0.99 -1.39
N LEU A 204 20.14 1.50 -0.23
CA LEU A 204 20.10 0.69 0.98
C LEU A 204 18.73 0.04 1.13
N PRO A 205 18.61 -1.29 1.21
CA PRO A 205 17.35 -2.02 1.33
C PRO A 205 16.79 -1.93 2.76
N ALA A 206 16.51 -0.71 3.21
CA ALA A 206 16.29 -0.45 4.62
C ALA A 206 14.86 -0.70 5.10
N PHE A 207 13.88 -0.67 4.22
CA PHE A 207 12.46 -0.71 4.62
C PHE A 207 11.70 -1.68 3.72
N LYS A 208 12.08 -2.94 3.80
CA LYS A 208 11.46 -3.95 2.96
C LYS A 208 10.18 -4.49 3.62
N SER A 209 9.20 -4.70 2.79
CA SER A 209 7.94 -5.35 3.13
C SER A 209 7.54 -6.28 2.00
N THR A 210 6.45 -6.97 2.19
CA THR A 210 5.82 -7.80 1.17
C THR A 210 4.31 -7.70 1.30
N THR A 211 3.59 -8.26 0.37
CA THR A 211 2.16 -8.46 0.48
C THR A 211 1.86 -9.64 1.40
N ILE A 212 0.76 -9.52 2.14
CA ILE A 212 0.31 -10.54 3.10
C ILE A 212 -1.07 -11.04 2.69
N PHE A 213 -1.25 -12.32 2.80
CA PHE A 213 -2.52 -12.99 2.60
C PHE A 213 -3.28 -13.06 3.92
N SER A 214 -4.42 -12.41 3.93
CA SER A 214 -5.30 -12.25 5.07
C SER A 214 -6.50 -13.16 4.90
N ILE A 215 -6.75 -14.05 5.85
CA ILE A 215 -7.84 -15.03 5.82
C ILE A 215 -8.86 -14.68 6.89
N ASN A 216 -10.10 -14.53 6.46
CA ASN A 216 -11.29 -14.48 7.31
C ASN A 216 -11.70 -15.93 7.61
N ALA A 217 -11.28 -16.45 8.77
CA ALA A 217 -11.52 -17.83 9.13
C ALA A 217 -13.02 -18.22 9.20
N PRO A 218 -13.93 -17.38 9.73
CA PRO A 218 -15.37 -17.65 9.67
C PRO A 218 -15.91 -17.92 8.27
N VAL A 219 -15.59 -17.08 7.30
CA VAL A 219 -16.06 -17.24 5.92
C VAL A 219 -15.40 -18.45 5.26
N LEU A 220 -14.06 -18.56 5.37
CA LEU A 220 -13.36 -19.66 4.75
C LEU A 220 -13.77 -21.02 5.35
N SER A 221 -13.96 -21.11 6.67
CA SER A 221 -14.41 -22.35 7.30
C SER A 221 -15.79 -22.76 6.79
N TYR A 222 -16.70 -21.80 6.56
CA TYR A 222 -18.03 -22.10 6.02
C TYR A 222 -17.95 -22.65 4.59
N ILE A 223 -17.09 -22.06 3.76
CA ILE A 223 -16.80 -22.54 2.40
C ILE A 223 -16.22 -23.97 2.44
N LEU A 224 -15.15 -24.18 3.22
CA LEU A 224 -14.46 -25.47 3.28
C LEU A 224 -15.34 -26.58 3.86
N ASP A 225 -16.08 -26.31 4.94
CA ASP A 225 -16.99 -27.29 5.52
C ASP A 225 -18.07 -27.69 4.51
N THR A 226 -18.63 -26.73 3.76
CA THR A 226 -19.60 -27.03 2.71
C THR A 226 -19.01 -27.93 1.62
N LEU A 227 -17.78 -27.68 1.21
CA LEU A 227 -17.07 -28.50 0.22
C LEU A 227 -16.84 -29.94 0.72
N VAL A 228 -16.43 -30.09 1.99
CA VAL A 228 -16.22 -31.40 2.62
C VAL A 228 -17.55 -32.15 2.77
N GLU A 229 -18.63 -31.49 3.21
CA GLU A 229 -19.98 -32.06 3.29
C GLU A 229 -20.51 -32.53 1.93
N LYS A 230 -20.05 -31.91 0.84
CA LYS A 230 -20.39 -32.28 -0.55
C LYS A 230 -19.35 -33.22 -1.19
N GLY A 231 -18.50 -33.85 -0.39
CA GLY A 231 -17.64 -34.94 -0.81
C GLY A 231 -16.27 -34.57 -1.36
N MET A 232 -15.77 -33.34 -1.09
CA MET A 232 -14.36 -33.03 -1.30
C MET A 232 -13.53 -33.61 -0.15
N GLU A 233 -12.42 -34.24 -0.50
CA GLU A 233 -11.44 -34.72 0.47
C GLU A 233 -10.46 -33.59 0.83
N VAL A 234 -10.04 -33.56 2.09
CA VAL A 234 -8.92 -32.72 2.54
C VAL A 234 -7.63 -33.53 2.35
N ALA A 235 -6.67 -32.94 1.64
CA ALA A 235 -5.36 -33.56 1.45
C ALA A 235 -4.55 -33.53 2.76
N GLU A 236 -3.65 -34.48 2.92
CA GLU A 236 -2.83 -34.62 4.13
C GLU A 236 -2.01 -33.35 4.41
N ASP A 237 -1.47 -32.75 3.37
CA ASP A 237 -0.69 -31.51 3.46
C ASP A 237 -1.49 -30.30 3.98
N PHE A 238 -2.81 -30.33 3.90
CA PHE A 238 -3.70 -29.23 4.31
C PHE A 238 -4.52 -29.52 5.59
N GLN A 239 -4.45 -30.73 6.13
CA GLN A 239 -5.32 -31.16 7.23
C GLN A 239 -5.18 -30.30 8.49
N GLU A 240 -3.96 -29.93 8.86
CA GLU A 240 -3.69 -29.09 10.03
C GLU A 240 -4.26 -27.67 9.84
N GLU A 241 -4.01 -27.07 8.69
CA GLU A 241 -4.53 -25.74 8.35
C GLU A 241 -6.06 -25.70 8.30
N TYR A 242 -6.67 -26.72 7.68
CA TYR A 242 -8.13 -26.87 7.67
C TYR A 242 -8.70 -26.90 9.09
N ASN A 243 -8.12 -27.70 9.99
CA ASN A 243 -8.56 -27.79 11.38
C ASN A 243 -8.41 -26.46 12.13
N ASN A 244 -7.31 -25.73 11.90
CA ASN A 244 -7.09 -24.41 12.48
C ASN A 244 -8.11 -23.38 11.96
N ILE A 245 -8.35 -23.33 10.66
CA ILE A 245 -9.35 -22.46 10.04
C ILE A 245 -10.74 -22.76 10.61
N LYS A 246 -11.09 -24.04 10.70
CA LYS A 246 -12.37 -24.49 11.26
C LYS A 246 -12.53 -24.07 12.73
N ALA A 247 -11.53 -24.30 13.55
CA ALA A 247 -11.56 -23.94 14.96
C ALA A 247 -11.73 -22.43 15.17
N LYS A 248 -11.02 -21.61 14.40
CA LYS A 248 -11.13 -20.14 14.47
C LYS A 248 -12.43 -19.59 13.88
N GLY A 249 -13.03 -20.29 12.93
CA GLY A 249 -14.19 -19.79 12.18
C GLY A 249 -15.55 -20.18 12.75
N GLN A 250 -15.62 -21.00 13.79
CA GLN A 250 -16.91 -21.51 14.30
C GLN A 250 -17.73 -20.47 15.05
N GLY A 251 -17.07 -19.51 15.71
CA GLY A 251 -17.74 -18.49 16.53
C GLY A 251 -18.80 -17.69 15.76
N ASP A 252 -18.44 -17.26 14.58
CA ASP A 252 -19.29 -16.37 13.76
C ASP A 252 -20.08 -17.10 12.66
N ARG A 253 -20.13 -18.43 12.72
CA ARG A 253 -20.83 -19.26 11.71
C ARG A 253 -22.26 -18.79 11.43
N ALA A 254 -23.00 -18.41 12.45
CA ALA A 254 -24.39 -17.94 12.30
C ALA A 254 -24.46 -16.61 11.54
N GLY A 255 -23.57 -15.68 11.83
CA GLY A 255 -23.45 -14.42 11.11
C GLY A 255 -23.05 -14.61 9.65
N VAL A 256 -22.07 -15.48 9.41
CA VAL A 256 -21.63 -15.81 8.05
C VAL A 256 -22.74 -16.45 7.23
N LYS A 257 -23.49 -17.42 7.79
CA LYS A 257 -24.64 -18.01 7.12
C LYS A 257 -25.72 -16.99 6.79
N LYS A 258 -25.98 -16.05 7.68
CA LYS A 258 -26.93 -14.96 7.42
C LYS A 258 -26.46 -14.08 6.23
N ILE A 259 -25.15 -13.83 6.13
CA ILE A 259 -24.55 -12.99 5.09
C ILE A 259 -24.47 -13.72 3.76
N TRP A 260 -23.87 -14.92 3.73
CA TRP A 260 -23.60 -15.71 2.51
C TRP A 260 -24.82 -16.49 2.04
N GLY A 261 -25.78 -16.78 2.92
CA GLY A 261 -26.93 -17.62 2.67
C GLY A 261 -26.63 -19.11 2.78
N GLU A 262 -27.64 -19.93 2.56
CA GLU A 262 -27.50 -21.40 2.50
C GLU A 262 -26.87 -21.82 1.17
N PRO A 263 -26.30 -23.05 1.10
CA PRO A 263 -25.82 -23.60 -0.16
C PRO A 263 -26.89 -23.60 -1.25
N VAL A 264 -26.50 -23.32 -2.49
CA VAL A 264 -27.43 -23.35 -3.63
C VAL A 264 -27.94 -24.77 -3.90
N ALA A 265 -29.09 -24.92 -4.54
CA ALA A 265 -29.70 -26.22 -4.79
C ALA A 265 -28.79 -27.16 -5.63
N ASN A 266 -27.99 -26.63 -6.52
CA ASN A 266 -27.06 -27.38 -7.38
C ASN A 266 -25.62 -27.40 -6.85
N VAL A 267 -25.40 -27.17 -5.56
CA VAL A 267 -24.05 -27.14 -4.95
C VAL A 267 -23.22 -28.39 -5.23
N GLU A 268 -23.85 -29.56 -5.25
CA GLU A 268 -23.17 -30.83 -5.55
C GLU A 268 -22.61 -30.87 -6.98
N THR A 269 -23.37 -30.33 -7.93
CA THR A 269 -22.89 -30.21 -9.33
C THR A 269 -21.67 -29.31 -9.40
N ILE A 270 -21.69 -28.15 -8.75
CA ILE A 270 -20.57 -27.20 -8.72
C ILE A 270 -19.32 -27.86 -8.12
N VAL A 271 -19.50 -28.56 -7.00
CA VAL A 271 -18.38 -29.26 -6.32
C VAL A 271 -17.82 -30.37 -7.19
N ASN A 272 -18.66 -31.17 -7.82
CA ASN A 272 -18.23 -32.26 -8.71
C ASN A 272 -17.52 -31.74 -9.97
N GLU A 273 -17.98 -30.65 -10.55
CA GLU A 273 -17.30 -29.98 -11.66
C GLU A 273 -15.89 -29.50 -11.27
N TYR A 274 -15.76 -28.87 -10.10
CA TYR A 274 -14.46 -28.42 -9.59
C TYR A 274 -13.53 -29.58 -9.22
N LYS A 275 -14.08 -30.59 -8.56
CA LYS A 275 -13.36 -31.81 -8.18
C LYS A 275 -12.80 -32.56 -9.39
N GLY A 276 -13.55 -32.57 -10.49
CA GLY A 276 -13.20 -33.33 -11.68
C GLY A 276 -13.49 -34.83 -11.53
N THR A 277 -13.22 -35.58 -12.59
CA THR A 277 -13.46 -37.04 -12.66
C THR A 277 -12.21 -37.77 -13.14
N GLY A 278 -12.08 -39.07 -12.78
CA GLY A 278 -10.94 -39.87 -13.23
C GLY A 278 -9.77 -39.91 -12.26
N GLY A 279 -8.56 -40.12 -12.76
CA GLY A 279 -7.36 -40.30 -11.93
C GLY A 279 -6.81 -39.08 -11.22
N ASN A 280 -7.25 -37.87 -11.62
CA ASN A 280 -6.78 -36.59 -11.08
C ASN A 280 -7.92 -35.85 -10.38
N VAL A 281 -8.48 -36.42 -9.35
CA VAL A 281 -9.51 -35.79 -8.53
C VAL A 281 -8.87 -34.74 -7.65
N LYS A 282 -9.32 -33.48 -7.77
CA LYS A 282 -8.84 -32.38 -6.92
C LYS A 282 -9.27 -32.58 -5.46
N LYS A 283 -8.33 -32.34 -4.55
CA LYS A 283 -8.56 -32.30 -3.11
C LYS A 283 -8.37 -30.86 -2.61
N LEU A 284 -8.88 -30.56 -1.43
CA LEU A 284 -8.51 -29.36 -0.70
C LEU A 284 -7.07 -29.52 -0.22
N SER A 285 -6.15 -28.80 -0.82
CA SER A 285 -4.71 -28.92 -0.57
C SER A 285 -4.05 -27.54 -0.40
N LYS A 286 -2.82 -27.51 0.06
CA LYS A 286 -2.02 -26.28 0.13
C LYS A 286 -1.84 -25.57 -1.19
N ALA A 287 -1.98 -26.26 -2.32
CA ALA A 287 -1.88 -25.66 -3.64
C ALA A 287 -2.81 -24.46 -3.80
N ILE A 288 -4.01 -24.47 -3.19
CA ILE A 288 -4.97 -23.36 -3.21
C ILE A 288 -4.36 -22.08 -2.63
N PHE A 289 -3.47 -22.20 -1.65
CA PHE A 289 -2.87 -21.06 -0.96
C PHE A 289 -1.45 -20.76 -1.43
N ASN A 290 -0.79 -21.68 -2.13
CA ASN A 290 0.59 -21.57 -2.57
C ASN A 290 0.73 -21.13 -4.02
N SER A 291 -0.36 -21.15 -4.80
CA SER A 291 -0.35 -20.75 -6.20
C SER A 291 -1.56 -19.91 -6.58
N TYR A 292 -1.31 -18.88 -7.38
CA TYR A 292 -2.35 -17.93 -7.77
C TYR A 292 -3.37 -18.53 -8.73
N ALA A 293 -2.94 -19.42 -9.62
CA ALA A 293 -3.85 -20.05 -10.59
C ALA A 293 -4.91 -20.90 -9.88
N GLU A 294 -4.49 -21.70 -8.90
CA GLU A 294 -5.38 -22.55 -8.10
C GLU A 294 -6.26 -21.72 -7.17
N LEU A 295 -5.74 -20.63 -6.60
CA LEU A 295 -6.51 -19.69 -5.78
C LEU A 295 -7.62 -19.02 -6.60
N LEU A 296 -7.33 -18.57 -7.81
CA LEU A 296 -8.32 -17.95 -8.70
C LEU A 296 -9.40 -18.95 -9.11
N ASP A 297 -9.03 -20.19 -9.45
CA ASP A 297 -9.99 -21.26 -9.75
C ASP A 297 -10.88 -21.59 -8.53
N PHE A 298 -10.27 -21.68 -7.35
CA PHE A 298 -11.00 -21.87 -6.10
C PHE A 298 -11.97 -20.72 -5.81
N ALA A 299 -11.51 -19.48 -5.93
CA ALA A 299 -12.35 -18.32 -5.71
C ALA A 299 -13.54 -18.25 -6.67
N ALA A 300 -13.31 -18.57 -7.95
CA ALA A 300 -14.35 -18.60 -8.97
C ALA A 300 -15.40 -19.70 -8.70
N MET A 301 -14.98 -20.85 -8.21
CA MET A 301 -15.88 -21.94 -7.81
C MET A 301 -16.63 -21.59 -6.52
N ALA A 302 -15.90 -21.18 -5.46
CA ALA A 302 -16.47 -20.92 -4.15
C ALA A 302 -17.53 -19.80 -4.15
N GLN A 303 -17.39 -18.83 -5.03
CA GLN A 303 -18.37 -17.76 -5.22
C GLN A 303 -19.77 -18.27 -5.58
N LYS A 304 -19.86 -19.42 -6.24
CA LYS A 304 -21.11 -19.99 -6.71
C LYS A 304 -21.82 -20.86 -5.66
N LEU A 305 -21.22 -21.13 -4.50
CA LEU A 305 -21.70 -22.13 -3.55
C LEU A 305 -22.96 -21.70 -2.76
N PHE A 306 -23.16 -20.41 -2.52
CA PHE A 306 -24.20 -19.92 -1.63
C PHE A 306 -25.18 -18.97 -2.34
N VAL A 307 -26.41 -18.96 -1.86
CA VAL A 307 -27.50 -18.19 -2.49
C VAL A 307 -27.15 -16.71 -2.64
N ASN A 308 -26.56 -16.09 -1.61
CA ASN A 308 -26.26 -14.67 -1.63
C ASN A 308 -24.96 -14.35 -2.38
N SER A 309 -23.95 -15.21 -2.32
CA SER A 309 -22.71 -14.99 -3.08
C SER A 309 -22.87 -15.25 -4.57
N ALA A 310 -23.74 -16.21 -4.95
CA ALA A 310 -24.02 -16.53 -6.35
C ALA A 310 -25.00 -15.53 -7.02
N ALA A 311 -25.60 -14.61 -6.26
CA ALA A 311 -26.53 -13.63 -6.80
C ALA A 311 -25.82 -12.67 -7.78
N THR A 312 -26.49 -12.31 -8.88
CA THR A 312 -25.92 -11.47 -9.96
C THR A 312 -25.35 -10.13 -9.45
N ASN A 313 -26.00 -9.53 -8.45
CA ASN A 313 -25.60 -8.25 -7.86
C ASN A 313 -25.00 -8.44 -6.47
N SER A 314 -24.34 -9.57 -6.23
CA SER A 314 -23.70 -9.84 -4.94
C SER A 314 -22.62 -8.81 -4.64
N THR A 315 -22.57 -8.35 -3.39
CA THR A 315 -21.47 -7.57 -2.84
C THR A 315 -20.45 -8.43 -2.10
N LEU A 316 -20.66 -9.75 -2.10
CA LEU A 316 -19.80 -10.74 -1.49
C LEU A 316 -18.79 -11.22 -2.52
N HIS A 317 -17.57 -11.38 -2.09
CA HIS A 317 -16.48 -11.86 -2.93
C HIS A 317 -15.62 -12.85 -2.14
N VAL A 318 -15.14 -13.90 -2.78
CA VAL A 318 -14.25 -14.84 -2.10
C VAL A 318 -12.88 -14.22 -1.88
N PHE A 319 -12.38 -13.48 -2.88
CA PHE A 319 -11.03 -12.96 -2.88
C PHE A 319 -10.99 -11.48 -3.25
N GLY A 320 -10.25 -10.66 -2.51
CA GLY A 320 -10.07 -9.23 -2.74
C GLY A 320 -8.61 -8.83 -2.82
N VAL A 321 -8.27 -7.90 -3.70
CA VAL A 321 -6.90 -7.40 -3.89
C VAL A 321 -6.90 -5.89 -4.02
N ASP A 322 -6.08 -5.21 -3.21
CA ASP A 322 -5.94 -3.75 -3.24
C ASP A 322 -4.94 -3.28 -4.30
N ASP A 323 -3.89 -4.06 -4.54
CA ASP A 323 -2.85 -3.80 -5.56
C ASP A 323 -2.63 -5.07 -6.39
N TYR A 324 -3.34 -5.16 -7.50
CA TYR A 324 -3.23 -6.33 -8.36
C TYR A 324 -1.91 -6.36 -9.16
N THR A 325 -1.23 -5.21 -9.29
CA THR A 325 0.06 -5.15 -9.97
C THR A 325 1.13 -5.98 -9.26
N ALA A 326 1.14 -5.94 -7.93
CA ALA A 326 2.07 -6.75 -7.13
C ALA A 326 1.85 -8.25 -7.35
N LEU A 327 0.58 -8.71 -7.32
CA LEU A 327 0.21 -10.08 -7.60
C LEU A 327 0.60 -10.47 -9.04
N TYR A 328 0.23 -9.64 -10.01
CA TYR A 328 0.54 -9.87 -11.41
C TYR A 328 2.04 -9.99 -11.66
N ASN A 329 2.84 -9.07 -11.14
CA ASN A 329 4.28 -9.09 -11.32
C ASN A 329 4.91 -10.36 -10.72
N GLN A 330 4.49 -10.75 -9.53
CA GLN A 330 4.95 -11.97 -8.87
C GLN A 330 4.56 -13.22 -9.66
N ALA A 331 3.30 -13.32 -10.10
CA ALA A 331 2.79 -14.44 -10.89
C ALA A 331 3.49 -14.53 -12.25
N LEU A 332 3.66 -13.40 -12.93
CA LEU A 332 4.37 -13.36 -14.22
C LEU A 332 5.82 -13.79 -14.06
N TYR A 333 6.52 -13.27 -13.06
CA TYR A 333 7.92 -13.64 -12.82
C TYR A 333 8.08 -15.13 -12.50
N SER A 334 7.18 -15.69 -11.68
CA SER A 334 7.14 -17.13 -11.37
C SER A 334 6.94 -17.98 -12.64
N ALA A 335 5.97 -17.60 -13.47
CA ALA A 335 5.70 -18.30 -14.74
C ALA A 335 6.87 -18.21 -15.72
N LEU A 336 7.55 -17.06 -15.78
CA LEU A 336 8.73 -16.90 -16.64
C LEU A 336 9.93 -17.69 -16.14
N LEU A 337 10.13 -17.80 -14.82
CA LEU A 337 11.15 -18.69 -14.25
C LEU A 337 10.93 -20.13 -14.66
N LYS A 338 9.67 -20.60 -14.61
CA LYS A 338 9.31 -21.95 -15.07
C LYS A 338 9.66 -22.14 -16.56
N ASP A 339 9.29 -21.18 -17.40
CA ASP A 339 9.59 -21.24 -18.84
C ASP A 339 11.10 -21.38 -19.12
N GLN A 340 11.96 -20.65 -18.38
CA GLN A 340 13.41 -20.74 -18.56
C GLN A 340 13.95 -22.10 -18.13
N VAL A 341 13.49 -22.62 -16.99
CA VAL A 341 13.89 -23.94 -16.50
C VAL A 341 13.42 -25.04 -17.43
N ASP A 342 12.18 -25.00 -17.90
CA ASP A 342 11.62 -25.99 -18.80
C ASP A 342 12.30 -25.95 -20.19
N ALA A 343 12.64 -24.76 -20.69
CA ALA A 343 13.40 -24.61 -21.94
C ALA A 343 14.80 -25.23 -21.84
N ALA A 344 15.53 -24.97 -20.75
CA ALA A 344 16.83 -25.57 -20.52
C ALA A 344 16.75 -27.09 -20.41
N LYS A 345 15.79 -27.60 -19.63
CA LYS A 345 15.54 -29.04 -19.50
C LYS A 345 15.24 -29.70 -20.83
N SER A 346 14.41 -29.05 -21.67
CA SER A 346 14.08 -29.54 -23.02
C SER A 346 15.29 -29.53 -23.95
N ALA A 347 16.25 -28.62 -23.75
CA ALA A 347 17.52 -28.58 -24.46
C ALA A 347 18.59 -29.54 -23.89
N GLY A 348 18.26 -30.33 -22.86
CA GLY A 348 19.18 -31.24 -22.18
C GLY A 348 20.23 -30.54 -21.32
N THR A 349 19.97 -29.30 -20.90
CA THR A 349 20.87 -28.49 -20.05
C THR A 349 20.20 -28.20 -18.71
N THR A 350 21.01 -27.79 -17.71
CA THR A 350 20.51 -27.33 -16.40
C THR A 350 20.92 -25.87 -16.24
N LEU A 351 19.99 -25.00 -15.89
CA LEU A 351 20.28 -23.62 -15.50
C LEU A 351 20.67 -23.55 -14.03
N THR A 352 21.64 -22.71 -13.73
CA THR A 352 21.85 -22.26 -12.37
C THR A 352 20.67 -21.36 -11.94
N GLN A 353 20.42 -21.23 -10.64
CA GLN A 353 19.40 -20.30 -10.14
C GLN A 353 19.69 -18.87 -10.62
N GLU A 354 20.95 -18.44 -10.56
CA GLU A 354 21.37 -17.11 -11.00
C GLU A 354 21.04 -16.87 -12.48
N ASP A 355 21.32 -17.84 -13.35
CA ASP A 355 21.01 -17.70 -14.78
C ASP A 355 19.51 -17.72 -15.03
N ALA A 356 18.74 -18.56 -14.33
CA ALA A 356 17.29 -18.58 -14.41
C ALA A 356 16.68 -17.23 -14.02
N LEU A 357 17.14 -16.63 -12.91
CA LEU A 357 16.69 -15.30 -12.46
C LEU A 357 17.03 -14.20 -13.47
N LYS A 358 18.26 -14.21 -14.00
CA LYS A 358 18.66 -13.26 -15.06
C LYS A 358 17.81 -13.36 -16.31
N GLN A 359 17.58 -14.58 -16.78
CA GLN A 359 16.79 -14.81 -17.99
C GLN A 359 15.31 -14.46 -17.80
N ALA A 360 14.73 -14.79 -16.63
CA ALA A 360 13.35 -14.42 -16.33
C ALA A 360 13.17 -12.89 -16.21
N SER A 361 14.12 -12.21 -15.57
CA SER A 361 14.12 -10.74 -15.48
C SER A 361 14.23 -10.11 -16.88
N ALA A 362 15.12 -10.63 -17.72
CA ALA A 362 15.27 -10.17 -19.10
C ALA A 362 14.00 -10.42 -19.95
N ALA A 363 13.30 -11.54 -19.74
CA ALA A 363 12.07 -11.86 -20.44
C ALA A 363 10.90 -10.96 -19.98
N MET A 364 10.86 -10.60 -18.68
CA MET A 364 9.76 -9.84 -18.11
C MET A 364 9.76 -8.37 -18.54
N ILE A 365 10.92 -7.75 -18.61
CA ILE A 365 11.09 -6.30 -18.83
C ILE A 365 12.03 -5.99 -20.00
N GLU A 366 12.40 -7.01 -20.78
CA GLU A 366 13.43 -6.88 -21.80
C GLU A 366 14.61 -6.01 -21.30
N SER A 367 15.11 -6.37 -20.11
CA SER A 367 16.31 -5.74 -19.59
C SER A 367 17.46 -6.10 -20.49
N VAL A 368 17.67 -5.25 -21.46
CA VAL A 368 18.71 -5.49 -22.44
C VAL A 368 20.05 -5.29 -21.78
N SER A 369 20.84 -6.31 -21.93
CA SER A 369 22.25 -6.32 -21.64
C SER A 369 22.91 -4.99 -22.01
N ARG A 370 23.63 -4.53 -21.11
CA ARG A 370 24.62 -3.47 -21.11
C ARG A 370 25.41 -3.37 -22.42
N ASN A 371 24.92 -2.67 -23.41
CA ASN A 371 25.79 -2.17 -24.45
C ASN A 371 26.74 -1.12 -23.82
N GLY A 372 27.99 -1.50 -23.59
CA GLY A 372 28.96 -0.63 -22.96
C GLY A 372 28.78 -0.41 -21.44
N GLY A 373 28.15 -1.36 -20.73
CA GLY A 373 27.99 -1.28 -19.28
C GLY A 373 26.64 -0.74 -18.80
N LYS A 374 25.77 -0.26 -19.67
CA LYS A 374 24.51 0.37 -19.27
C LYS A 374 23.33 -0.61 -19.22
N LEU A 375 22.61 -0.61 -18.11
CA LEU A 375 21.33 -1.31 -18.01
C LEU A 375 20.25 -0.43 -18.65
N SER A 376 19.52 -0.99 -19.61
CA SER A 376 18.32 -0.41 -20.19
C SER A 376 17.12 -1.30 -19.89
N ILE A 377 16.03 -0.69 -19.48
CA ILE A 377 14.78 -1.38 -19.16
C ILE A 377 13.73 -0.99 -20.19
N ASN A 378 13.16 -1.99 -20.85
CA ASN A 378 12.13 -1.78 -21.86
C ASN A 378 10.85 -2.52 -21.47
N TYR A 379 9.79 -1.77 -21.23
CA TYR A 379 8.47 -2.33 -20.89
C TYR A 379 7.60 -2.70 -22.10
N ASP A 380 8.08 -2.48 -23.33
CA ASP A 380 7.33 -2.81 -24.57
C ASP A 380 7.28 -4.32 -24.87
N VAL A 381 7.97 -5.14 -24.07
CA VAL A 381 7.94 -6.60 -24.21
C VAL A 381 6.51 -7.14 -24.18
N LEU A 382 5.62 -6.54 -23.40
CA LEU A 382 4.21 -6.93 -23.31
C LEU A 382 3.40 -6.64 -24.59
N LYS A 383 3.91 -5.83 -25.51
CA LYS A 383 3.27 -5.57 -26.82
C LYS A 383 3.64 -6.61 -27.87
N LYS A 384 4.69 -7.41 -27.64
CA LYS A 384 5.24 -8.34 -28.61
C LYS A 384 4.62 -9.73 -28.40
N GLN A 385 3.67 -10.11 -29.24
CA GLN A 385 2.91 -11.38 -29.15
C GLN A 385 3.78 -12.65 -29.10
N SER A 386 5.00 -12.59 -29.63
CA SER A 386 5.94 -13.71 -29.66
C SER A 386 6.74 -13.90 -28.36
N THR A 387 6.60 -13.03 -27.39
CA THR A 387 7.39 -13.11 -26.14
C THR A 387 6.69 -14.01 -25.11
N SER A 388 7.48 -14.70 -24.29
CA SER A 388 6.95 -15.45 -23.14
C SER A 388 6.16 -14.54 -22.20
N ALA A 389 6.61 -13.31 -21.99
CA ALA A 389 5.89 -12.36 -21.13
C ALA A 389 4.48 -12.04 -21.64
N TYR A 390 4.31 -11.87 -22.97
CA TYR A 390 2.98 -11.67 -23.57
C TYR A 390 2.09 -12.89 -23.36
N VAL A 391 2.60 -14.09 -23.67
CA VAL A 391 1.86 -15.34 -23.54
C VAL A 391 1.44 -15.60 -22.10
N LYS A 392 2.38 -15.46 -21.15
CA LYS A 392 2.09 -15.65 -19.71
C LYS A 392 1.14 -14.58 -19.16
N THR A 393 1.27 -13.35 -19.62
CA THR A 393 0.32 -12.28 -19.26
C THR A 393 -1.09 -12.63 -19.76
N GLN A 394 -1.23 -13.21 -20.95
CA GLN A 394 -2.53 -13.66 -21.46
C GLN A 394 -3.12 -14.80 -20.63
N GLU A 395 -2.30 -15.76 -20.19
CA GLU A 395 -2.74 -16.84 -19.28
C GLU A 395 -3.25 -16.27 -17.96
N ILE A 396 -2.49 -15.37 -17.34
CA ILE A 396 -2.86 -14.70 -16.08
C ILE A 396 -4.14 -13.88 -16.27
N PHE A 397 -4.21 -13.09 -17.36
CA PHE A 397 -5.39 -12.30 -17.70
C PHE A 397 -6.66 -13.16 -17.81
N ASN A 398 -6.59 -14.26 -18.52
CA ASN A 398 -7.75 -15.13 -18.74
C ASN A 398 -8.28 -15.72 -17.44
N LYS A 399 -7.40 -16.21 -16.56
CA LYS A 399 -7.81 -16.72 -15.23
C LYS A 399 -8.35 -15.63 -14.33
N THR A 400 -7.70 -14.48 -14.30
CA THR A 400 -8.15 -13.32 -13.54
C THR A 400 -9.53 -12.84 -14.00
N LYS A 401 -9.70 -12.68 -15.30
CA LYS A 401 -10.99 -12.30 -15.92
C LYS A 401 -12.09 -13.29 -15.54
N ALA A 402 -11.84 -14.58 -15.65
CA ALA A 402 -12.83 -15.61 -15.28
C ALA A 402 -13.23 -15.51 -13.79
N ALA A 403 -12.29 -15.27 -12.89
CA ALA A 403 -12.56 -15.09 -11.47
C ALA A 403 -13.36 -13.80 -11.17
N ILE A 404 -13.10 -12.70 -11.90
CA ILE A 404 -13.90 -11.45 -11.79
C ILE A 404 -15.31 -11.66 -12.36
N GLU A 405 -15.44 -12.32 -13.50
CA GLU A 405 -16.74 -12.60 -14.13
C GLU A 405 -17.68 -13.41 -13.23
N THR A 406 -17.15 -14.36 -12.48
CA THR A 406 -17.93 -15.09 -11.47
C THR A 406 -18.22 -14.27 -10.22
N GLY A 407 -17.52 -13.16 -9.98
CA GLY A 407 -17.54 -12.41 -8.73
C GLY A 407 -16.61 -12.99 -7.65
N GLY A 408 -15.88 -14.07 -7.95
CA GLY A 408 -14.97 -14.71 -7.00
C GLY A 408 -13.77 -13.83 -6.63
N LEU A 409 -13.32 -13.01 -7.56
CA LEU A 409 -12.27 -12.01 -7.34
C LEU A 409 -12.86 -10.60 -7.48
N LYS A 410 -12.42 -9.69 -6.61
CA LYS A 410 -12.63 -8.26 -6.73
C LYS A 410 -11.31 -7.50 -6.60
N ILE A 411 -11.03 -6.66 -7.59
CA ILE A 411 -9.91 -5.72 -7.58
C ILE A 411 -10.43 -4.37 -7.08
N TYR A 412 -9.77 -3.81 -6.07
CA TYR A 412 -10.17 -2.54 -5.47
C TYR A 412 -9.35 -1.40 -6.09
N PRO A 413 -10.01 -0.41 -6.70
CA PRO A 413 -9.30 0.73 -7.26
C PRO A 413 -8.66 1.59 -6.17
N GLY A 414 -7.66 2.37 -6.54
CA GLY A 414 -6.91 3.20 -5.60
C GLY A 414 -7.78 4.03 -4.66
N GLY A 415 -7.49 3.96 -3.37
CA GLY A 415 -8.24 4.61 -2.29
C GLY A 415 -9.42 3.82 -1.74
N GLN A 416 -9.71 2.64 -2.29
CA GLN A 416 -10.59 1.63 -1.72
C GLN A 416 -9.77 0.45 -1.20
N TYR A 417 -10.29 -0.26 -0.20
CA TYR A 417 -9.54 -1.32 0.46
C TYR A 417 -10.44 -2.53 0.73
N SER A 418 -9.95 -3.70 0.35
CA SER A 418 -10.58 -5.01 0.57
C SER A 418 -10.84 -5.29 2.05
N SER A 419 -10.01 -4.74 2.94
CA SER A 419 -10.18 -4.85 4.38
C SER A 419 -11.53 -4.33 4.87
N ASN A 420 -12.12 -3.33 4.21
CA ASN A 420 -13.45 -2.82 4.58
C ASN A 420 -14.57 -3.84 4.37
N ASP A 421 -14.43 -4.73 3.40
CA ASP A 421 -15.40 -5.80 3.13
C ASP A 421 -15.02 -7.06 3.93
N GLN A 422 -13.74 -7.35 4.10
CA GLN A 422 -13.30 -8.49 4.90
C GLN A 422 -13.72 -8.38 6.37
N THR A 423 -13.63 -7.19 6.96
CA THR A 423 -14.08 -6.96 8.36
C THR A 423 -15.57 -7.20 8.59
N LYS A 424 -16.38 -7.29 7.53
CA LYS A 424 -17.84 -7.55 7.59
C LYS A 424 -18.23 -8.96 7.16
N HIS A 425 -17.29 -9.86 7.09
CA HIS A 425 -17.48 -11.20 6.52
C HIS A 425 -17.97 -11.21 5.07
N TYR A 426 -17.70 -10.14 4.31
CA TYR A 426 -18.07 -10.10 2.89
C TYR A 426 -17.01 -10.73 1.99
N MET A 427 -15.92 -11.22 2.60
CA MET A 427 -14.76 -11.73 1.88
C MET A 427 -14.04 -12.81 2.68
N ALA A 428 -13.60 -13.87 2.00
CA ALA A 428 -12.84 -14.96 2.63
C ALA A 428 -11.33 -14.65 2.69
N PHE A 429 -10.79 -14.02 1.65
CA PHE A 429 -9.37 -13.68 1.56
C PHE A 429 -9.16 -12.24 1.10
N SER A 430 -8.10 -11.62 1.58
CA SER A 430 -7.60 -10.39 0.97
C SER A 430 -6.07 -10.37 0.91
N ILE A 431 -5.54 -9.60 -0.04
CA ILE A 431 -4.11 -9.30 -0.11
C ILE A 431 -3.93 -7.82 0.17
N GLY A 432 -3.09 -7.52 1.15
CA GLY A 432 -2.74 -6.18 1.55
C GLY A 432 -1.28 -6.09 2.01
N SER A 433 -0.83 -4.89 2.39
CA SER A 433 0.53 -4.70 2.89
C SER A 433 0.67 -5.05 4.37
N THR A 434 1.89 -5.26 4.84
CA THR A 434 2.21 -5.47 6.26
C THR A 434 1.69 -4.35 7.18
N ALA A 435 1.57 -3.14 6.66
CA ALA A 435 1.04 -2.00 7.39
C ALA A 435 -0.49 -2.03 7.59
N GLY A 436 -1.20 -2.90 6.87
CA GLY A 436 -2.67 -2.98 6.87
C GLY A 436 -3.30 -3.75 8.03
N TYR A 437 -2.52 -4.41 8.86
CA TYR A 437 -3.03 -5.35 9.87
C TYR A 437 -4.22 -4.84 10.69
N SER A 438 -4.09 -3.65 11.27
CA SER A 438 -5.14 -3.08 12.13
C SER A 438 -6.43 -2.69 11.40
N HIS A 439 -6.44 -2.75 10.08
CA HIS A 439 -7.62 -2.46 9.26
C HIS A 439 -8.41 -3.71 8.89
N ASN A 440 -7.85 -4.90 9.11
CA ASN A 440 -8.42 -6.16 8.63
C ASN A 440 -9.26 -6.90 9.67
N TYR A 441 -9.38 -6.36 10.88
CA TYR A 441 -10.20 -6.95 11.94
C TYR A 441 -10.82 -5.87 12.81
N VAL A 442 -11.77 -6.31 13.63
CA VAL A 442 -12.37 -5.52 14.69
C VAL A 442 -11.69 -5.89 16.00
N SER A 443 -11.11 -4.93 16.70
CA SER A 443 -10.50 -5.23 17.99
C SER A 443 -11.58 -5.52 19.06
N GLY A 444 -11.31 -6.53 19.90
CA GLY A 444 -12.24 -7.00 20.92
C GLY A 444 -12.39 -6.09 22.13
N GLU A 445 -11.76 -4.91 22.14
CA GLU A 445 -12.04 -3.88 23.14
C GLU A 445 -13.39 -3.24 22.84
N SER A 446 -14.23 -3.07 23.86
CA SER A 446 -15.63 -2.65 23.69
C SER A 446 -15.79 -1.36 22.87
N SER A 447 -14.84 -0.43 22.94
CA SER A 447 -14.83 0.79 22.15
C SER A 447 -14.60 0.54 20.66
N ASP A 448 -13.73 -0.40 20.30
CA ASP A 448 -13.41 -0.71 18.92
C ASP A 448 -14.47 -1.64 18.28
N LEU A 449 -15.03 -2.55 19.07
CA LEU A 449 -16.18 -3.35 18.64
C LEU A 449 -17.38 -2.44 18.33
N ILE A 450 -17.70 -1.49 19.21
CA ILE A 450 -18.79 -0.54 18.98
C ILE A 450 -18.49 0.39 17.79
N ASN A 451 -17.25 0.84 17.62
CA ASN A 451 -16.82 1.61 16.43
C ASN A 451 -17.02 0.82 15.14
N SER A 452 -16.78 -0.47 15.18
CA SER A 452 -16.90 -1.36 14.03
C SER A 452 -18.35 -1.74 13.77
N LEU A 453 -19.15 -1.91 14.81
CA LEU A 453 -20.61 -2.03 14.70
C LEU A 453 -21.20 -0.78 14.04
N ASN A 454 -20.73 0.40 14.44
CA ASN A 454 -21.13 1.66 13.79
C ASN A 454 -20.59 1.80 12.35
N LYS A 455 -19.41 1.28 12.04
CA LYS A 455 -18.92 1.18 10.65
C LYS A 455 -19.77 0.22 9.80
N GLY A 456 -20.34 -0.81 10.41
CA GLY A 456 -21.29 -1.72 9.79
C GLY A 456 -22.70 -1.15 9.66
N ALA A 457 -23.05 -0.11 10.45
CA ALA A 457 -24.33 0.55 10.36
C ALA A 457 -24.38 1.42 9.10
N SER A 458 -25.30 1.16 8.21
CA SER A 458 -25.63 2.03 7.10
C SER A 458 -27.03 2.56 7.26
N VAL A 459 -27.19 3.86 7.09
CA VAL A 459 -28.50 4.50 7.02
C VAL A 459 -28.77 4.74 5.55
N THR A 460 -29.75 4.04 4.98
CA THR A 460 -30.15 4.19 3.57
C THR A 460 -31.36 5.10 3.44
N ILE A 461 -31.38 5.90 2.40
CA ILE A 461 -32.53 6.70 2.00
C ILE A 461 -33.30 5.90 0.96
N ASP A 462 -34.53 5.45 1.27
CA ASP A 462 -35.29 4.54 0.44
C ASP A 462 -35.61 5.06 -0.99
N GLU A 463 -35.63 6.35 -1.20
CA GLU A 463 -36.06 6.91 -2.51
C GLU A 463 -34.93 6.92 -3.58
N LYS A 464 -33.67 6.81 -3.23
CA LYS A 464 -32.52 6.87 -4.20
C LYS A 464 -31.35 5.97 -3.90
N GLY A 465 -31.44 5.05 -2.95
CA GLY A 465 -30.34 4.14 -2.61
C GLY A 465 -29.09 4.82 -2.01
N SER A 466 -29.18 6.07 -1.60
CA SER A 466 -28.05 6.80 -1.00
C SER A 466 -27.89 6.37 0.45
N SER A 467 -26.73 5.88 0.80
CA SER A 467 -26.39 5.51 2.18
C SER A 467 -25.69 6.64 2.92
N LEU A 468 -26.17 6.94 4.14
CA LEU A 468 -25.46 7.78 5.08
C LEU A 468 -24.61 6.84 5.96
N LYS A 469 -23.32 7.10 6.02
CA LYS A 469 -22.40 6.38 6.91
C LYS A 469 -21.95 7.33 8.01
N LEU A 470 -21.62 6.79 9.18
CA LEU A 470 -20.90 7.57 10.17
C LEU A 470 -19.59 8.03 9.53
N SER A 471 -19.48 9.33 9.26
CA SER A 471 -18.38 9.88 8.51
C SER A 471 -17.32 10.44 9.47
N GLU A 472 -16.19 9.79 9.50
CA GLU A 472 -14.97 10.39 10.03
C GLU A 472 -14.31 11.34 9.02
N ASN A 473 -14.71 11.20 7.76
CA ASN A 473 -14.14 11.96 6.64
C ASN A 473 -15.17 12.96 6.10
N LYS A 474 -14.89 14.19 6.22
CA LYS A 474 -15.73 15.38 6.10
C LYS A 474 -16.01 15.84 4.69
N LYS A 475 -15.57 15.12 3.71
CA LYS A 475 -15.77 15.47 2.29
C LYS A 475 -17.12 15.00 1.76
N THR A 476 -17.76 14.06 2.45
CA THR A 476 -19.02 13.44 2.00
C THR A 476 -20.15 13.69 3.00
N PRO A 477 -21.39 13.86 2.52
CA PRO A 477 -22.56 13.84 3.37
C PRO A 477 -22.59 12.61 4.27
N GLY A 478 -22.99 12.77 5.53
CA GLY A 478 -23.00 11.67 6.48
C GLY A 478 -23.44 12.08 7.88
N ILE A 479 -23.37 11.14 8.81
CA ILE A 479 -23.61 11.41 10.24
C ILE A 479 -22.24 11.75 10.87
N VAL A 480 -22.13 12.90 11.53
CA VAL A 480 -20.90 13.38 12.16
C VAL A 480 -21.12 13.68 13.63
N LEU A 481 -20.09 13.42 14.42
CA LEU A 481 -20.08 13.77 15.85
C LEU A 481 -19.84 15.28 16.01
N LEU A 482 -20.46 15.87 17.02
CA LEU A 482 -20.33 17.28 17.33
C LEU A 482 -19.38 17.50 18.51
N SER A 483 -18.67 18.63 18.47
CA SER A 483 -17.84 19.13 19.58
C SER A 483 -17.89 20.66 19.59
N LYS A 484 -17.39 21.30 20.65
CA LYS A 484 -17.19 22.76 20.71
C LYS A 484 -15.70 23.06 20.58
N LEU A 485 -15.37 24.08 19.80
CA LEU A 485 -14.04 24.68 19.76
C LEU A 485 -13.87 25.65 20.94
N GLU A 486 -12.65 26.00 21.27
CA GLU A 486 -12.32 27.03 22.26
C GLU A 486 -12.99 28.38 21.96
N SER A 487 -13.23 28.67 20.68
CA SER A 487 -13.99 29.84 20.21
C SER A 487 -15.50 29.76 20.51
N GLY A 488 -16.00 28.68 21.07
CA GLY A 488 -17.43 28.42 21.30
C GLY A 488 -18.20 27.96 20.04
N LYS A 489 -17.57 27.91 18.88
CA LYS A 489 -18.20 27.43 17.63
C LYS A 489 -18.37 25.93 17.65
N LEU A 490 -19.46 25.47 17.04
CA LEU A 490 -19.66 24.04 16.83
C LEU A 490 -18.64 23.48 15.83
N ALA A 491 -18.09 22.35 16.12
CA ALA A 491 -17.19 21.61 15.25
C ALA A 491 -17.64 20.17 15.13
N PHE A 492 -17.23 19.48 14.06
CA PHE A 492 -17.56 18.09 13.86
C PHE A 492 -16.35 17.30 13.37
N GLY A 493 -16.31 16.06 13.83
CA GLY A 493 -15.32 15.08 13.43
C GLY A 493 -13.89 15.39 13.88
N LYS A 494 -13.00 14.47 13.52
CA LYS A 494 -11.61 14.38 13.95
C LYS A 494 -10.74 15.61 13.63
N TYR A 495 -11.15 16.45 12.70
CA TYR A 495 -10.34 17.56 12.17
C TYR A 495 -10.84 18.94 12.59
N LYS A 496 -11.72 19.01 13.56
CA LYS A 496 -12.20 20.30 14.12
C LYS A 496 -12.76 21.27 13.06
N ASN A 497 -13.49 20.75 12.06
CA ASN A 497 -14.21 21.61 11.12
C ASN A 497 -15.31 22.35 11.87
N ALA A 498 -15.37 23.63 11.67
CA ALA A 498 -16.31 24.49 12.37
C ALA A 498 -17.58 24.78 11.55
N ILE A 499 -18.70 24.88 12.27
CA ILE A 499 -19.93 25.50 11.80
C ILE A 499 -19.91 26.94 12.29
N HIS A 500 -19.99 27.89 11.35
CA HIS A 500 -19.90 29.31 11.65
C HIS A 500 -21.29 29.92 11.79
N SER A 501 -21.35 31.04 12.47
CA SER A 501 -22.53 31.86 12.58
C SER A 501 -23.05 32.34 11.22
N ALA A 502 -24.37 32.44 11.08
CA ALA A 502 -25.02 33.01 9.91
C ALA A 502 -24.61 34.48 9.65
N SER A 503 -24.21 35.19 10.70
CA SER A 503 -23.76 36.60 10.62
C SER A 503 -22.29 36.75 10.22
N GLU A 504 -21.48 35.70 10.18
CA GLU A 504 -20.08 35.80 9.76
C GLU A 504 -19.98 35.99 8.24
N ALA A 505 -19.47 37.16 7.85
CA ALA A 505 -19.32 37.56 6.44
C ALA A 505 -18.11 36.89 5.77
N THR A 506 -17.11 36.49 6.54
CA THR A 506 -15.86 35.95 6.03
C THR A 506 -15.47 34.69 6.77
N PHE A 507 -15.06 33.65 6.00
CA PHE A 507 -14.42 32.47 6.59
C PHE A 507 -13.03 32.87 7.07
N PRO A 508 -12.54 32.30 8.19
CA PRO A 508 -11.17 32.50 8.60
C PRO A 508 -10.20 32.17 7.47
N ASN A 509 -9.17 32.98 7.31
CA ASN A 509 -8.14 32.81 6.27
C ASN A 509 -7.21 31.60 6.61
N GLY A 510 -7.74 30.40 6.71
CA GLY A 510 -6.98 29.18 6.97
C GLY A 510 -6.97 28.26 5.76
N LYS A 511 -5.96 27.42 5.66
CA LYS A 511 -5.83 26.36 4.65
C LYS A 511 -7.03 25.36 4.64
N ASN A 512 -7.89 25.42 5.65
CA ASN A 512 -9.05 24.55 5.86
C ASN A 512 -10.40 25.19 5.47
N ALA A 513 -10.40 26.34 4.87
CA ALA A 513 -11.62 27.08 4.48
C ALA A 513 -12.59 26.27 3.58
N ASN A 514 -12.12 25.21 2.92
CA ASN A 514 -12.94 24.35 2.07
C ASN A 514 -13.82 23.36 2.87
N TYR A 515 -13.61 23.22 4.17
CA TYR A 515 -14.31 22.26 5.03
C TYR A 515 -15.22 22.90 6.05
N GLU A 516 -15.24 24.20 6.09
CA GLU A 516 -16.06 24.96 7.01
C GLU A 516 -17.46 25.17 6.43
N LEU A 517 -18.47 25.00 7.26
CA LEU A 517 -19.88 25.25 6.94
C LEU A 517 -20.33 26.51 7.68
N GLN A 518 -21.19 27.27 7.03
CA GLN A 518 -21.81 28.46 7.59
C GLN A 518 -23.31 28.26 7.62
N PHE A 519 -23.97 28.61 8.75
CA PHE A 519 -25.42 28.71 8.78
C PHE A 519 -25.91 29.75 7.78
N VAL A 520 -26.98 29.45 7.08
CA VAL A 520 -27.60 30.40 6.13
C VAL A 520 -28.63 31.27 6.83
N ASN A 521 -29.28 30.74 7.87
CA ASN A 521 -30.36 31.39 8.58
C ASN A 521 -30.10 31.51 10.09
N ALA A 522 -30.14 32.73 10.63
CA ALA A 522 -29.89 33.00 12.04
C ALA A 522 -30.91 32.37 12.99
N ALA A 523 -32.17 32.22 12.56
CA ALA A 523 -33.20 31.57 13.37
C ALA A 523 -32.97 30.07 13.49
N GLU A 524 -32.49 29.41 12.40
CA GLU A 524 -32.09 28.00 12.42
C GLU A 524 -30.83 27.77 13.25
N GLU A 525 -29.86 28.71 13.16
CA GLU A 525 -28.67 28.72 14.03
C GLU A 525 -29.08 28.76 15.50
N THR A 526 -29.97 29.68 15.87
CA THR A 526 -30.49 29.81 17.23
C THR A 526 -31.16 28.53 17.70
N ALA A 527 -31.98 27.92 16.87
CA ALA A 527 -32.62 26.64 17.20
C ALA A 527 -31.59 25.51 17.46
N PHE A 528 -30.56 25.42 16.64
CA PHE A 528 -29.48 24.47 16.82
C PHE A 528 -28.67 24.69 18.10
N THR A 529 -28.25 25.93 18.32
CA THR A 529 -27.39 26.27 19.49
C THR A 529 -28.16 26.15 20.81
N SER A 530 -29.45 26.50 20.82
CA SER A 530 -30.30 26.36 21.99
C SER A 530 -30.59 24.90 22.36
N ALA A 531 -30.65 24.02 21.38
CA ALA A 531 -30.82 22.59 21.61
C ALA A 531 -29.52 21.89 22.08
N LEU A 532 -28.34 22.45 21.80
CA LEU A 532 -27.04 21.88 22.13
C LEU A 532 -26.49 22.47 23.43
N THR A 533 -27.14 22.14 24.55
CA THR A 533 -26.59 22.42 25.89
C THR A 533 -25.27 21.65 26.07
N ASP A 534 -24.46 22.04 27.05
CA ASP A 534 -23.19 21.35 27.34
C ASP A 534 -23.40 19.87 27.74
N GLU A 535 -24.59 19.51 28.26
CA GLU A 535 -24.96 18.14 28.55
C GLU A 535 -25.43 17.38 27.29
N ALA A 536 -26.13 18.04 26.36
CA ALA A 536 -26.63 17.44 25.15
C ALA A 536 -25.55 17.27 24.07
N LEU A 537 -24.56 18.16 24.02
CA LEU A 537 -23.55 18.19 22.97
C LEU A 537 -22.77 16.86 22.81
N PRO A 538 -22.25 16.22 23.88
CA PRO A 538 -21.52 14.95 23.74
C PRO A 538 -22.41 13.78 23.32
N LYS A 539 -23.74 13.91 23.44
CA LYS A 539 -24.73 12.91 23.09
C LYS A 539 -25.40 13.19 21.73
N ALA A 540 -25.01 14.27 21.05
CA ALA A 540 -25.61 14.69 19.80
C ALA A 540 -24.75 14.34 18.58
N SER A 541 -25.39 14.09 17.45
CA SER A 541 -24.78 14.00 16.14
C SER A 541 -25.50 14.86 15.12
N LEU A 542 -24.83 15.14 14.00
CA LEU A 542 -25.37 15.92 12.91
C LEU A 542 -25.38 15.09 11.65
N ILE A 543 -26.57 14.96 11.00
CA ILE A 543 -26.64 14.47 9.64
C ILE A 543 -26.40 15.65 8.71
N ILE A 544 -25.43 15.51 7.81
CA ILE A 544 -25.18 16.48 6.74
C ILE A 544 -25.54 15.85 5.41
N ILE A 545 -26.48 16.42 4.68
CA ILE A 545 -26.92 15.93 3.37
C ILE A 545 -26.90 17.07 2.35
N ASN A 546 -26.73 16.74 1.07
CA ASN A 546 -26.83 17.72 0.00
C ASN A 546 -28.24 18.32 -0.01
N LYS A 547 -28.34 19.61 -0.26
CA LYS A 547 -29.63 20.27 -0.32
C LYS A 547 -30.48 19.74 -1.47
N ASP A 548 -29.86 19.55 -2.63
CA ASP A 548 -30.58 19.13 -3.84
C ASP A 548 -31.13 17.71 -3.68
N GLY A 549 -32.47 17.58 -3.78
CA GLY A 549 -33.18 16.32 -3.70
C GLY A 549 -33.45 15.81 -2.28
N SER A 550 -33.25 16.64 -1.24
CA SER A 550 -33.45 16.23 0.15
C SER A 550 -34.67 16.85 0.82
N ASP A 551 -35.49 17.64 0.11
CA ASP A 551 -36.60 18.39 0.71
C ASP A 551 -37.61 17.52 1.46
N LYS A 552 -37.94 16.35 0.92
CA LYS A 552 -38.87 15.41 1.59
C LYS A 552 -38.32 14.89 2.92
N ILE A 553 -37.03 14.67 3.03
CA ILE A 553 -36.38 14.22 4.27
C ILE A 553 -36.46 15.34 5.30
N ILE A 554 -36.23 16.57 4.85
CA ILE A 554 -36.32 17.76 5.70
C ILE A 554 -37.73 17.99 6.21
N GLU A 555 -38.75 17.84 5.36
CA GLU A 555 -40.14 17.91 5.79
C GLU A 555 -40.47 16.85 6.85
N LYS A 556 -40.07 15.61 6.64
CA LYS A 556 -40.24 14.52 7.61
C LYS A 556 -39.48 14.78 8.92
N ALA A 557 -38.25 15.31 8.86
CA ALA A 557 -37.47 15.67 10.03
C ALA A 557 -38.14 16.78 10.85
N LYS A 558 -38.62 17.83 10.19
CA LYS A 558 -39.37 18.90 10.82
C LYS A 558 -40.69 18.40 11.47
N ALA A 559 -41.39 17.46 10.81
CA ALA A 559 -42.60 16.82 11.36
C ALA A 559 -42.31 16.00 12.63
N GLN A 560 -41.08 15.56 12.83
CA GLN A 560 -40.61 14.87 14.05
C GLN A 560 -40.00 15.85 15.09
N ASN A 561 -40.20 17.17 14.91
CA ASN A 561 -39.61 18.21 15.73
C ASN A 561 -38.04 18.13 15.86
N VAL A 562 -37.40 17.62 14.82
CA VAL A 562 -35.92 17.53 14.76
C VAL A 562 -35.40 18.86 14.23
N PRO A 563 -34.44 19.53 14.93
CA PRO A 563 -33.86 20.76 14.46
C PRO A 563 -33.14 20.57 13.14
N VAL A 564 -33.44 21.42 12.15
CA VAL A 564 -32.85 21.40 10.82
C VAL A 564 -32.33 22.80 10.51
N ALA A 565 -31.15 22.85 9.87
CA ALA A 565 -30.56 24.10 9.41
C ALA A 565 -30.04 23.97 7.98
N GLU A 566 -30.19 25.04 7.21
CA GLU A 566 -29.49 25.19 5.93
C GLU A 566 -28.06 25.66 6.18
N LEU A 567 -27.11 24.93 5.63
CA LEU A 567 -25.69 25.16 5.72
C LEU A 567 -25.10 25.39 4.33
N LYS A 568 -24.04 26.20 4.23
CA LYS A 568 -23.31 26.43 2.98
C LYS A 568 -21.82 26.39 3.18
N LYS A 569 -21.08 25.95 2.18
CA LYS A 569 -19.62 26.11 2.08
C LYS A 569 -19.25 27.46 1.47
N LYS A 570 -18.00 27.87 1.63
CA LYS A 570 -17.42 29.07 1.00
C LYS A 570 -17.59 29.11 -0.52
N ASN A 571 -17.56 27.95 -1.18
CA ASN A 571 -17.76 27.83 -2.63
C ASN A 571 -19.23 27.86 -3.07
N GLY A 572 -20.15 28.13 -2.13
CA GLY A 572 -21.57 28.22 -2.39
C GLY A 572 -22.34 26.90 -2.35
N THR A 573 -21.70 25.73 -2.21
CA THR A 573 -22.38 24.45 -2.10
C THR A 573 -23.25 24.43 -0.85
N LYS A 574 -24.52 24.05 -1.02
CA LYS A 574 -25.54 24.05 0.03
C LYS A 574 -25.83 22.66 0.55
N TYR A 575 -26.07 22.57 1.86
CA TYR A 575 -26.38 21.36 2.60
C TYR A 575 -27.53 21.60 3.56
N TYR A 576 -28.17 20.52 3.99
CA TYR A 576 -28.97 20.55 5.20
C TYR A 576 -28.18 19.86 6.33
N GLY A 577 -28.25 20.43 7.51
CA GLY A 577 -27.86 19.82 8.77
C GLY A 577 -29.09 19.41 9.56
N ILE A 578 -29.19 18.13 9.95
CA ILE A 578 -30.26 17.60 10.79
C ILE A 578 -29.66 17.20 12.12
N LEU A 579 -30.09 17.84 13.20
CA LEU A 579 -29.51 17.64 14.55
C LEU A 579 -30.21 16.47 15.24
N LEU A 580 -29.49 15.43 15.54
CA LEU A 580 -29.96 14.29 16.32
C LEU A 580 -29.47 14.42 17.76
N LEU A 581 -30.35 14.78 18.66
CA LEU A 581 -30.10 14.78 20.09
C LEU A 581 -30.17 13.35 20.63
N ASP A 582 -29.39 13.06 21.68
CA ASP A 582 -29.31 11.75 22.32
C ASP A 582 -29.05 10.57 21.37
N SER A 583 -28.32 10.83 20.35
CA SER A 583 -27.99 9.86 19.30
C SER A 583 -26.61 9.20 19.47
N VAL A 584 -25.83 9.68 20.43
CA VAL A 584 -24.43 9.30 20.64
C VAL A 584 -24.20 8.89 22.09
N GLU A 585 -23.46 7.82 22.28
CA GLU A 585 -22.94 7.37 23.54
C GLU A 585 -21.46 6.98 23.37
N ASN A 586 -20.59 7.40 24.26
CA ASN A 586 -19.15 7.15 24.20
C ASN A 586 -18.52 7.49 22.84
N LYS A 587 -18.95 8.58 22.21
CA LYS A 587 -18.55 9.04 20.87
C LYS A 587 -19.03 8.15 19.71
N LEU A 588 -20.03 7.32 19.92
CA LEU A 588 -20.55 6.37 18.96
C LEU A 588 -22.05 6.61 18.74
N LEU A 589 -22.52 6.40 17.50
CA LEU A 589 -23.93 6.46 17.21
C LEU A 589 -24.66 5.28 17.87
N LYS A 590 -25.73 5.56 18.61
CA LYS A 590 -26.60 4.55 19.21
C LYS A 590 -27.44 3.81 18.14
N SER A 591 -26.80 3.17 17.20
CA SER A 591 -27.45 2.56 16.03
C SER A 591 -28.38 1.39 16.36
N ALA A 592 -28.29 0.82 17.55
CA ALA A 592 -29.18 -0.21 18.07
C ALA A 592 -30.31 0.34 18.99
N ASP A 593 -30.31 1.65 19.27
CA ASP A 593 -31.35 2.27 20.10
C ASP A 593 -32.68 2.36 19.35
N GLU A 594 -33.73 1.74 19.90
CA GLU A 594 -35.03 1.65 19.24
C GLU A 594 -35.65 3.04 18.99
N ALA A 595 -35.45 3.99 19.90
CA ALA A 595 -35.98 5.34 19.75
C ALA A 595 -35.28 6.10 18.62
N LEU A 596 -33.96 5.97 18.52
CA LEU A 596 -33.19 6.54 17.41
C LEU A 596 -33.55 5.88 16.09
N VAL A 597 -33.68 4.56 16.06
CA VAL A 597 -34.09 3.79 14.86
C VAL A 597 -35.47 4.23 14.42
N ALA A 598 -36.44 4.31 15.33
CA ALA A 598 -37.80 4.77 15.02
C ALA A 598 -37.79 6.20 14.44
N LYS A 599 -37.02 7.11 15.06
CA LYS A 599 -36.90 8.50 14.59
C LYS A 599 -36.30 8.58 13.18
N LEU A 600 -35.23 7.86 12.92
CA LEU A 600 -34.58 7.83 11.60
C LEU A 600 -35.49 7.18 10.56
N THR A 601 -36.19 6.10 10.92
CA THR A 601 -37.18 5.43 10.05
C THR A 601 -38.31 6.38 9.69
N ALA A 602 -38.84 7.14 10.67
CA ALA A 602 -39.91 8.14 10.41
C ALA A 602 -39.45 9.27 9.46
N MET A 603 -38.16 9.57 9.44
CA MET A 603 -37.53 10.49 8.49
C MET A 603 -37.26 9.87 7.11
N GLY A 604 -37.51 8.57 6.94
CA GLY A 604 -37.31 7.86 5.67
C GLY A 604 -35.93 7.19 5.53
N TYR A 605 -35.26 6.93 6.65
CA TYR A 605 -33.98 6.20 6.65
C TYR A 605 -34.21 4.75 7.05
N THR A 606 -33.50 3.84 6.41
CA THR A 606 -33.36 2.44 6.84
C THR A 606 -32.03 2.24 7.54
N ILE A 607 -32.04 1.75 8.75
CA ILE A 607 -30.82 1.44 9.49
C ILE A 607 -30.55 -0.05 9.37
N LYS A 608 -29.38 -0.39 8.84
CA LYS A 608 -28.83 -1.73 8.86
C LYS A 608 -27.67 -1.76 9.85
N VAL A 609 -27.83 -2.49 10.93
CA VAL A 609 -26.81 -2.66 11.98
C VAL A 609 -26.21 -4.05 11.85
N ALA A 610 -24.89 -4.15 11.76
CA ALA A 610 -24.18 -5.41 11.88
C ALA A 610 -24.12 -5.86 13.34
N THR A 611 -24.31 -7.14 13.59
CA THR A 611 -24.08 -7.76 14.91
C THR A 611 -22.60 -8.13 15.06
N ALA A 612 -22.15 -8.43 16.29
CA ALA A 612 -20.81 -8.90 16.53
C ALA A 612 -20.45 -10.13 15.67
N LEU A 613 -21.38 -11.06 15.51
CA LEU A 613 -21.21 -12.26 14.67
C LEU A 613 -21.14 -11.98 13.15
N GLU A 614 -21.34 -10.75 12.74
CA GLU A 614 -21.22 -10.30 11.33
C GLU A 614 -19.92 -9.49 11.10
N LEU A 615 -19.00 -9.47 12.08
CA LEU A 615 -17.77 -8.71 12.04
C LEU A 615 -16.57 -9.57 12.45
N LEU A 616 -15.54 -9.57 11.63
CA LEU A 616 -14.33 -10.37 11.84
C LEU A 616 -13.57 -9.91 13.09
N GLY A 617 -13.46 -10.77 14.07
CA GLY A 617 -12.65 -10.58 15.26
C GLY A 617 -11.15 -10.78 15.01
N LYS A 618 -10.32 -10.20 15.89
CA LYS A 618 -8.86 -10.32 15.80
C LYS A 618 -8.37 -11.76 15.82
N GLU A 619 -8.98 -12.59 16.66
CA GLU A 619 -8.56 -13.99 16.84
C GLU A 619 -9.00 -14.91 15.68
N GLU A 620 -9.93 -14.43 14.87
CA GLU A 620 -10.46 -15.12 13.70
C GLU A 620 -9.71 -14.78 12.41
N LEU A 621 -8.87 -13.73 12.46
CA LEU A 621 -8.00 -13.34 11.36
C LEU A 621 -6.76 -14.23 11.35
N ILE A 622 -6.50 -14.85 10.19
CA ILE A 622 -5.27 -15.63 9.96
C ILE A 622 -4.39 -14.87 8.96
N SER A 623 -3.10 -14.79 9.26
CA SER A 623 -2.08 -14.20 8.40
C SER A 623 -1.21 -15.31 7.80
N GLN A 624 -1.03 -15.27 6.49
CA GLN A 624 -0.16 -16.20 5.75
C GLN A 624 0.64 -15.45 4.68
N PRO A 625 1.74 -16.04 4.17
CA PRO A 625 2.33 -15.58 2.92
C PRO A 625 1.29 -15.60 1.80
N VAL A 626 1.37 -14.66 0.87
CA VAL A 626 0.63 -14.76 -0.40
C VAL A 626 1.06 -16.00 -1.17
N PRO A 627 0.27 -16.50 -2.14
CA PRO A 627 0.77 -17.49 -3.07
C PRO A 627 2.11 -17.05 -3.67
N LEU A 628 3.08 -17.92 -3.63
CA LEU A 628 4.46 -17.60 -4.03
C LEU A 628 4.77 -18.05 -5.46
N ARG A 629 3.82 -18.72 -6.12
CA ARG A 629 3.96 -19.29 -7.44
C ARG A 629 2.74 -18.98 -8.30
N TRP A 630 2.92 -18.99 -9.62
CA TRP A 630 1.78 -18.92 -10.52
C TRP A 630 0.99 -20.23 -10.50
N THR A 631 1.67 -21.35 -10.67
CA THR A 631 1.09 -22.70 -10.53
C THR A 631 1.83 -23.50 -9.45
N SER A 632 1.20 -24.55 -8.94
CA SER A 632 1.83 -25.44 -7.95
C SER A 632 3.06 -26.19 -8.48
N GLU A 633 3.26 -26.23 -9.79
CA GLU A 633 4.40 -26.89 -10.46
C GLU A 633 5.59 -25.95 -10.70
N ASP A 634 5.46 -24.66 -10.39
CA ASP A 634 6.55 -23.72 -10.62
C ASP A 634 7.74 -24.05 -9.72
N PRO A 635 8.99 -23.95 -10.23
CA PRO A 635 10.17 -24.48 -9.56
C PRO A 635 10.68 -23.62 -8.42
N TYR A 636 10.22 -22.38 -8.27
CA TYR A 636 10.68 -21.42 -7.26
C TYR A 636 9.53 -20.78 -6.51
N ASN A 637 9.71 -20.57 -5.22
CA ASN A 637 8.88 -19.69 -4.41
C ASN A 637 9.35 -18.24 -4.61
N VAL A 638 8.59 -17.46 -5.35
CA VAL A 638 8.90 -16.05 -5.63
C VAL A 638 8.33 -15.18 -4.54
N VAL A 639 9.18 -14.45 -3.84
CA VAL A 639 8.78 -13.47 -2.83
C VAL A 639 8.87 -12.08 -3.41
N TYR A 640 7.72 -11.40 -3.51
CA TYR A 640 7.67 -10.02 -3.95
C TYR A 640 8.18 -9.10 -2.86
N VAL A 641 9.31 -8.43 -3.13
CA VAL A 641 9.92 -7.48 -2.20
C VAL A 641 9.52 -6.07 -2.61
N GLN A 642 8.91 -5.36 -1.69
CA GLN A 642 8.49 -3.99 -1.87
C GLN A 642 8.92 -3.12 -0.69
N GLY A 643 8.53 -1.86 -0.70
CA GLY A 643 8.88 -0.90 0.35
C GLY A 643 10.01 0.04 -0.07
N PRO A 644 10.08 1.21 0.56
CA PRO A 644 11.08 2.21 0.22
C PRO A 644 12.48 1.77 0.64
N SER A 645 13.46 2.25 -0.10
CA SER A 645 14.88 2.16 0.23
C SER A 645 15.38 3.52 0.68
N MET A 646 16.54 3.56 1.32
CA MET A 646 17.26 4.81 1.55
C MET A 646 18.16 5.11 0.35
N ILE A 647 18.03 6.30 -0.20
CA ILE A 647 18.72 6.78 -1.39
C ILE A 647 19.38 8.12 -1.05
N GLY A 648 20.70 8.18 -1.16
CA GLY A 648 21.47 9.39 -0.88
C GLY A 648 21.53 10.34 -2.07
N VAL A 649 21.53 11.64 -1.79
CA VAL A 649 21.72 12.70 -2.78
C VAL A 649 23.07 13.33 -2.56
N HIS A 650 23.88 13.39 -3.60
CA HIS A 650 25.14 14.14 -3.60
C HIS A 650 24.88 15.63 -3.43
N THR A 651 25.56 16.25 -2.49
CA THR A 651 25.40 17.67 -2.16
C THR A 651 26.79 18.37 -2.08
N THR A 652 27.30 18.59 -0.89
CA THR A 652 28.66 19.05 -0.61
C THR A 652 29.40 17.96 0.13
N GLU A 653 30.72 17.97 0.14
CA GLU A 653 31.52 16.99 0.92
C GLU A 653 31.07 16.89 2.38
N ALA A 654 30.79 18.02 3.02
CA ALA A 654 30.31 18.04 4.39
C ALA A 654 28.89 17.44 4.53
N GLY A 655 28.01 17.71 3.57
CA GLY A 655 26.66 17.17 3.53
C GLY A 655 26.65 15.67 3.26
N ASP A 656 27.47 15.24 2.34
CA ASP A 656 27.66 13.82 2.00
C ASP A 656 28.19 13.03 3.18
N LEU A 657 29.24 13.53 3.83
CA LEU A 657 29.80 12.93 5.03
C LEU A 657 28.76 12.85 6.17
N ALA A 658 28.06 13.94 6.43
CA ALA A 658 27.02 13.97 7.46
C ALA A 658 25.90 12.96 7.19
N THR A 659 25.47 12.83 5.92
CA THR A 659 24.49 11.87 5.47
C THR A 659 24.95 10.42 5.69
N LYS A 660 26.16 10.12 5.30
CA LYS A 660 26.78 8.79 5.48
C LYS A 660 26.93 8.43 6.97
N LEU A 661 27.34 9.38 7.81
CA LEU A 661 27.46 9.18 9.26
C LEU A 661 26.10 8.87 9.90
N PHE A 662 25.05 9.59 9.53
CA PHE A 662 23.71 9.30 10.01
C PHE A 662 23.23 7.91 9.59
N VAL A 663 23.41 7.58 8.31
CA VAL A 663 23.03 6.28 7.76
C VAL A 663 23.82 5.15 8.41
N ASN A 664 25.12 5.31 8.56
CA ASN A 664 25.97 4.31 9.22
C ASN A 664 25.53 4.07 10.67
N TRP A 665 25.29 5.13 11.44
CA TRP A 665 24.76 5.01 12.79
C TRP A 665 23.42 4.24 12.81
N LEU A 666 22.49 4.61 11.94
CA LEU A 666 21.16 3.97 11.89
C LEU A 666 21.28 2.48 11.58
N MET A 667 22.14 2.12 10.63
CA MET A 667 22.23 0.75 10.09
C MET A 667 23.13 -0.16 10.91
N THR A 668 24.17 0.37 11.54
CA THR A 668 25.25 -0.45 12.13
C THR A 668 25.38 -0.31 13.64
N SER A 669 24.73 0.67 14.26
CA SER A 669 24.83 0.85 15.71
C SER A 669 24.23 -0.33 16.48
N GLU A 670 25.03 -0.94 17.32
CA GLU A 670 24.62 -1.97 18.28
C GLU A 670 24.24 -1.37 19.66
N THR A 671 24.31 -0.03 19.78
CA THR A 671 23.91 0.66 21.01
C THR A 671 22.40 0.60 21.15
N THR A 672 21.93 0.06 22.26
CA THR A 672 20.52 0.14 22.66
C THR A 672 20.24 1.43 23.43
N TYR A 673 19.15 2.05 23.12
CA TYR A 673 18.69 3.27 23.79
C TYR A 673 17.51 2.94 24.70
N GLU A 674 17.50 3.48 25.90
CA GLU A 674 16.44 3.23 26.88
C GLU A 674 15.08 3.61 26.33
N ARG A 675 15.00 4.76 25.65
CA ARG A 675 13.74 5.26 25.06
C ARG A 675 13.97 5.99 23.75
N PHE A 676 12.98 5.84 22.86
CA PHE A 676 12.75 6.71 21.71
C PHE A 676 11.43 7.44 21.92
N THR A 677 11.49 8.76 21.98
CA THR A 677 10.35 9.61 22.31
C THR A 677 10.14 10.70 21.27
N ILE A 678 8.90 11.21 21.21
CA ILE A 678 8.56 12.41 20.46
C ILE A 678 7.65 13.30 21.33
N GLN A 679 7.55 14.57 20.96
CA GLN A 679 6.49 15.41 21.50
C GLN A 679 5.14 15.01 20.90
N GLY A 680 4.21 14.57 21.73
CA GLY A 680 2.83 14.30 21.33
C GLY A 680 2.06 15.58 21.02
N ASN A 681 0.86 15.42 20.48
CA ASN A 681 -0.02 16.55 20.10
C ASN A 681 -0.43 17.44 21.30
N SER A 682 -0.33 16.93 22.51
CA SER A 682 -0.58 17.66 23.76
C SER A 682 0.65 18.38 24.30
N GLY A 683 1.80 18.29 23.62
CA GLY A 683 3.08 18.74 24.14
C GLY A 683 3.74 17.81 25.16
N ALA A 684 3.07 16.74 25.55
CA ALA A 684 3.64 15.70 26.41
C ALA A 684 4.56 14.76 25.62
N GLU A 685 5.56 14.20 26.30
CA GLU A 685 6.44 13.20 25.73
C GLU A 685 5.67 11.89 25.47
N GLU A 686 5.79 11.37 24.26
CA GLU A 686 5.21 10.10 23.84
C GLU A 686 6.34 9.09 23.56
N VAL A 687 6.38 7.98 24.30
CA VAL A 687 7.37 6.91 24.12
C VAL A 687 6.90 6.01 22.98
N ILE A 688 7.73 5.82 21.96
CA ILE A 688 7.41 4.96 20.81
C ILE A 688 8.18 3.65 20.79
N ALA A 689 9.32 3.57 21.45
CA ALA A 689 10.08 2.34 21.64
C ALA A 689 11.00 2.44 22.86
N GLU A 690 11.34 1.30 23.45
CA GLU A 690 12.23 1.18 24.59
C GLU A 690 13.24 0.04 24.38
N ASN A 691 14.48 0.25 24.86
CA ASN A 691 15.53 -0.76 24.89
C ASN A 691 15.85 -1.43 23.53
N LEU A 692 15.81 -0.64 22.46
CA LEU A 692 16.11 -1.10 21.10
C LEU A 692 17.29 -0.35 20.51
N THR A 693 17.98 -1.00 19.54
CA THR A 693 18.91 -0.32 18.66
C THR A 693 18.14 0.64 17.72
N PRO A 694 18.79 1.64 17.12
CA PRO A 694 18.15 2.50 16.14
C PRO A 694 17.48 1.70 15.02
N ARG A 695 18.17 0.71 14.51
CA ARG A 695 17.72 -0.20 13.47
C ARG A 695 16.46 -0.97 13.88
N ASP A 696 16.49 -1.62 15.05
CA ASP A 696 15.39 -2.45 15.52
C ASP A 696 14.16 -1.64 15.91
N MET A 697 14.37 -0.46 16.52
CA MET A 697 13.29 0.48 16.76
C MET A 697 12.61 0.88 15.46
N PHE A 698 13.39 1.25 14.46
CA PHE A 698 12.88 1.75 13.20
C PHE A 698 12.06 0.72 12.44
N GLN A 699 12.59 -0.49 12.26
CA GLN A 699 11.84 -1.56 11.58
C GLN A 699 10.58 -1.98 12.35
N SER A 700 10.65 -2.08 13.68
CA SER A 700 9.50 -2.44 14.51
C SER A 700 8.38 -1.39 14.44
N ALA A 701 8.71 -0.12 14.62
CA ALA A 701 7.75 0.96 14.63
C ALA A 701 7.17 1.28 13.24
N MET A 702 7.97 1.06 12.19
CA MET A 702 7.56 1.34 10.81
C MET A 702 6.75 0.21 10.16
N GLY A 703 6.74 -0.99 10.73
CA GLY A 703 6.13 -2.17 10.12
C GLY A 703 6.88 -2.66 8.89
N TYR A 704 8.21 -2.48 8.85
CA TYR A 704 9.10 -2.92 7.79
C TYR A 704 10.17 -3.86 8.33
N ILE A 705 10.84 -4.56 7.44
CA ILE A 705 11.98 -5.41 7.74
C ILE A 705 13.23 -4.83 7.11
N LEU A 706 14.28 -4.76 7.89
CA LEU A 706 15.60 -4.38 7.45
C LEU A 706 16.41 -5.66 7.25
N PRO A 707 16.67 -6.05 6.00
CA PRO A 707 17.34 -7.32 5.72
C PRO A 707 18.86 -7.20 5.84
N TYR A 708 19.37 -6.86 7.04
CA TYR A 708 20.80 -6.89 7.29
C TYR A 708 21.33 -8.35 7.34
N LYS A 709 22.62 -8.53 7.17
CA LYS A 709 23.24 -9.86 7.15
C LYS A 709 23.01 -10.57 8.48
N GLY A 710 22.35 -11.71 8.46
CA GLY A 710 22.04 -12.49 9.64
C GLY A 710 20.77 -12.04 10.38
N PHE A 711 19.95 -11.15 9.82
CA PHE A 711 18.68 -10.72 10.43
C PHE A 711 17.75 -11.91 10.75
N GLU A 712 17.83 -12.95 9.96
CA GLU A 712 17.03 -14.18 10.10
C GLU A 712 17.39 -14.98 11.38
N LYS A 713 18.49 -14.63 12.04
CA LYS A 713 18.95 -15.21 13.32
C LYS A 713 18.50 -14.39 14.52
N ASN A 714 17.95 -13.19 14.28
CA ASN A 714 17.49 -12.31 15.35
C ASN A 714 16.14 -12.78 15.87
N THR A 715 16.15 -13.68 16.85
CA THR A 715 14.94 -14.20 17.50
C THR A 715 14.29 -13.20 18.45
N ASP A 716 15.03 -12.17 18.86
CA ASP A 716 14.53 -11.14 19.76
C ASP A 716 13.63 -10.12 19.08
N PHE A 717 13.90 -9.82 17.81
CA PHE A 717 13.12 -8.85 17.05
C PHE A 717 11.63 -9.18 17.01
N PRO A 718 11.19 -10.41 16.67
CA PRO A 718 9.78 -10.77 16.70
C PRO A 718 9.11 -10.64 18.08
N THR A 719 9.86 -10.84 19.15
CA THR A 719 9.32 -10.86 20.53
C THR A 719 9.38 -9.51 21.21
N LYS A 720 10.53 -8.83 21.20
CA LYS A 720 10.72 -7.52 21.82
C LYS A 720 10.05 -6.38 21.02
N GLY A 721 10.03 -6.48 19.70
CA GLY A 721 9.42 -5.49 18.83
C GLY A 721 7.89 -5.48 18.82
N LYS A 722 7.22 -6.38 19.55
CA LYS A 722 5.75 -6.54 19.56
C LYS A 722 5.17 -6.60 18.16
N LEU A 723 5.77 -7.41 17.28
CA LEU A 723 5.36 -7.51 15.89
C LEU A 723 3.89 -7.92 15.79
N ASN A 724 3.15 -7.20 14.96
CA ASN A 724 1.83 -7.66 14.56
C ASN A 724 1.95 -8.92 13.69
N PRO A 725 0.91 -9.77 13.59
CA PRO A 725 0.94 -11.01 12.83
C PRO A 725 1.39 -10.87 11.38
N TYR A 726 1.05 -9.77 10.69
CA TYR A 726 1.47 -9.54 9.31
C TYR A 726 2.98 -9.32 9.20
N LEU A 727 3.53 -8.50 10.08
CA LEU A 727 4.97 -8.27 10.10
C LEU A 727 5.73 -9.53 10.52
N LYS A 728 5.17 -10.33 11.44
CA LYS A 728 5.73 -11.64 11.81
C LYS A 728 5.76 -12.58 10.60
N THR A 729 4.66 -12.71 9.87
CA THR A 729 4.59 -13.51 8.64
C THR A 729 5.62 -13.04 7.59
N ALA A 730 5.74 -11.73 7.39
CA ALA A 730 6.73 -11.18 6.47
C ALA A 730 8.17 -11.45 6.92
N PHE A 731 8.44 -11.35 8.23
CA PHE A 731 9.77 -11.66 8.78
C PHE A 731 10.11 -13.14 8.61
N GLU A 732 9.19 -14.05 8.89
CA GLU A 732 9.37 -15.48 8.67
C GLU A 732 9.62 -15.80 7.19
N LEU A 733 8.84 -15.18 6.30
CA LEU A 733 9.01 -15.33 4.86
C LEU A 733 10.38 -14.84 4.38
N PHE A 734 10.81 -13.65 4.81
CA PHE A 734 12.13 -13.13 4.46
C PHE A 734 13.27 -13.95 5.09
N SER A 735 13.04 -14.50 6.27
CA SER A 735 13.99 -15.44 6.89
C SER A 735 14.13 -16.72 6.08
N ASN A 736 13.05 -17.24 5.52
CA ASN A 736 13.09 -18.39 4.61
C ASN A 736 13.86 -18.05 3.33
N VAL A 737 13.64 -16.88 2.76
CA VAL A 737 14.43 -16.39 1.61
C VAL A 737 15.93 -16.36 1.95
N ALA A 738 16.29 -15.76 3.09
CA ALA A 738 17.71 -15.62 3.48
C ALA A 738 18.41 -16.96 3.71
N LYS A 739 17.66 -17.97 4.20
CA LYS A 739 18.16 -19.33 4.46
C LYS A 739 18.12 -20.25 3.25
N SER A 740 17.33 -19.93 2.25
CA SER A 740 17.10 -20.81 1.11
C SER A 740 18.35 -20.98 0.25
N THR A 741 18.54 -22.21 -0.17
CA THR A 741 19.65 -22.63 -1.05
C THR A 741 19.09 -23.35 -2.28
N ASP A 742 19.95 -23.53 -3.29
CA ASP A 742 19.61 -24.26 -4.52
C ASP A 742 19.32 -25.77 -4.27
N ALA A 743 19.65 -26.28 -3.08
CA ALA A 743 19.42 -27.66 -2.68
C ALA A 743 18.00 -27.89 -2.13
N ASP A 744 17.22 -26.80 -1.88
CA ASP A 744 15.86 -26.93 -1.41
C ASP A 744 14.98 -27.52 -2.54
N GLU A 745 13.94 -28.26 -2.20
CA GLU A 745 13.01 -28.84 -3.18
C GLU A 745 12.35 -27.76 -4.02
N VAL A 746 11.93 -26.67 -3.38
CA VAL A 746 11.40 -25.46 -4.03
C VAL A 746 12.08 -24.23 -3.40
N PRO A 747 13.21 -23.78 -3.96
CA PRO A 747 13.96 -22.66 -3.40
C PRO A 747 13.17 -21.36 -3.38
N TYR A 748 13.49 -20.50 -2.40
CA TYR A 748 12.95 -19.14 -2.32
C TYR A 748 13.85 -18.16 -3.07
N VAL A 749 13.23 -17.34 -3.90
CA VAL A 749 13.86 -16.25 -4.64
C VAL A 749 13.10 -14.96 -4.42
N THR A 750 13.80 -13.83 -4.53
CA THR A 750 13.17 -12.51 -4.47
C THR A 750 12.87 -11.98 -5.87
N PHE A 751 11.76 -11.27 -5.97
CA PHE A 751 11.50 -10.35 -7.07
C PHE A 751 11.28 -8.95 -6.49
N GLU A 752 12.07 -7.99 -6.93
CA GLU A 752 11.90 -6.57 -6.67
C GLU A 752 11.78 -5.86 -8.01
N GLU A 753 10.84 -4.92 -8.13
CA GLU A 753 10.69 -4.18 -9.39
C GLU A 753 11.97 -3.41 -9.72
N PRO A 754 12.49 -3.53 -10.94
CA PRO A 754 13.68 -2.81 -11.36
C PRO A 754 13.48 -1.29 -11.32
N GLY A 755 14.51 -0.57 -10.94
CA GLY A 755 14.51 0.88 -10.90
C GLY A 755 14.65 1.48 -12.30
N SER A 756 13.58 2.10 -12.80
CA SER A 756 13.58 2.83 -14.06
C SER A 756 12.82 4.13 -13.92
N ILE A 757 13.17 5.13 -14.68
CA ILE A 757 12.40 6.38 -14.76
C ILE A 757 10.95 6.15 -15.21
N PHE A 758 10.67 5.04 -15.90
CA PHE A 758 9.35 4.65 -16.38
C PHE A 758 8.62 3.66 -15.46
N ALA A 759 9.27 3.14 -14.41
CA ALA A 759 8.70 2.09 -13.57
C ALA A 759 7.36 2.48 -12.94
N ASP A 760 7.24 3.71 -12.43
CA ASP A 760 5.97 4.19 -11.84
C ASP A 760 4.85 4.32 -12.87
N SER A 761 5.18 4.76 -14.10
CA SER A 761 4.21 4.86 -15.20
C SER A 761 3.76 3.47 -15.65
N PHE A 762 4.69 2.51 -15.72
CA PHE A 762 4.37 1.12 -16.02
C PHE A 762 3.48 0.51 -14.93
N ARG A 763 3.85 0.63 -13.66
CA ARG A 763 3.05 0.14 -12.53
C ARG A 763 1.64 0.73 -12.54
N SER A 764 1.53 2.05 -12.73
CA SER A 764 0.24 2.74 -12.79
C SER A 764 -0.58 2.31 -14.01
N GLY A 765 0.07 2.08 -15.16
CA GLY A 765 -0.56 1.57 -16.36
C GLY A 765 -1.13 0.18 -16.17
N VAL A 766 -0.35 -0.72 -15.58
CA VAL A 766 -0.77 -2.10 -15.28
C VAL A 766 -1.91 -2.10 -14.27
N GLN A 767 -1.81 -1.34 -13.17
CA GLN A 767 -2.91 -1.22 -12.20
C GLN A 767 -4.17 -0.66 -12.86
N GLY A 768 -4.04 0.41 -13.65
CA GLY A 768 -5.17 0.99 -14.38
C GLY A 768 -5.81 0.03 -15.38
N ALA A 769 -5.02 -0.89 -15.98
CA ALA A 769 -5.55 -1.93 -16.85
C ALA A 769 -6.38 -2.97 -16.08
N TRP A 770 -5.93 -3.38 -14.90
CA TRP A 770 -6.68 -4.29 -14.02
C TRP A 770 -7.94 -3.61 -13.45
N ASP A 771 -7.84 -2.36 -13.03
CA ASP A 771 -9.00 -1.57 -12.58
C ASP A 771 -10.05 -1.42 -13.70
N SER A 772 -9.58 -1.20 -14.94
CA SER A 772 -10.44 -1.10 -16.12
C SER A 772 -11.12 -2.44 -16.45
N LEU A 773 -10.41 -3.55 -16.28
CA LEU A 773 -10.98 -4.88 -16.44
C LEU A 773 -12.12 -5.12 -15.43
N GLN A 774 -11.87 -4.84 -14.15
CA GLN A 774 -12.89 -4.95 -13.10
C GLN A 774 -14.11 -4.08 -13.44
N ALA A 775 -13.89 -2.78 -13.67
CA ALA A 775 -14.96 -1.84 -13.97
C ALA A 775 -15.76 -2.20 -15.23
N GLY A 776 -15.07 -2.69 -16.28
CA GLY A 776 -15.71 -3.12 -17.51
C GLY A 776 -16.59 -4.36 -17.34
N ILE A 777 -16.16 -5.33 -16.52
CA ILE A 777 -16.95 -6.51 -16.17
C ILE A 777 -18.15 -6.12 -15.32
N ASP A 778 -17.97 -5.24 -14.33
CA ASP A 778 -19.07 -4.76 -13.47
C ASP A 778 -20.11 -3.98 -14.29
N SER A 779 -19.66 -3.16 -15.24
CA SER A 779 -20.56 -2.44 -16.15
C SER A 779 -21.36 -3.40 -17.05
N ASN A 780 -20.71 -4.45 -17.57
CA ASN A 780 -21.40 -5.47 -18.36
C ASN A 780 -22.41 -6.28 -17.54
N LYS A 781 -22.12 -6.56 -16.26
CA LYS A 781 -23.07 -7.22 -15.34
C LYS A 781 -24.29 -6.35 -15.05
N ALA A 782 -24.08 -5.03 -14.93
CA ALA A 782 -25.16 -4.06 -14.70
C ALA A 782 -25.99 -3.84 -15.96
N ASP A 783 -25.35 -3.79 -17.11
CA ASP A 783 -25.98 -3.63 -18.44
C ASP A 783 -25.19 -4.41 -19.48
N SER A 784 -25.76 -5.50 -19.97
CA SER A 784 -25.13 -6.41 -20.94
C SER A 784 -24.86 -5.78 -22.32
N SER A 785 -25.35 -4.58 -22.60
CA SER A 785 -25.01 -3.82 -23.80
C SER A 785 -23.57 -3.31 -23.79
N HIS A 786 -22.93 -3.21 -22.61
CA HIS A 786 -21.52 -2.86 -22.49
C HIS A 786 -20.65 -4.04 -22.89
N ALA A 787 -19.66 -3.79 -23.75
CA ALA A 787 -18.70 -4.82 -24.15
C ALA A 787 -17.79 -5.21 -22.96
N LYS A 788 -17.52 -6.50 -22.83
CA LYS A 788 -16.52 -6.97 -21.89
C LYS A 788 -15.12 -6.61 -22.36
N PRO A 789 -14.20 -6.17 -21.46
CA PRO A 789 -12.81 -5.90 -21.84
C PRO A 789 -12.11 -7.12 -22.44
N THR A 790 -11.30 -6.88 -23.46
CA THR A 790 -10.48 -7.89 -24.12
C THR A 790 -9.03 -7.86 -23.61
N PHE A 791 -8.26 -8.85 -23.97
CA PHE A 791 -6.83 -8.86 -23.66
C PHE A 791 -6.07 -7.75 -24.39
N GLU A 792 -6.48 -7.42 -25.62
CA GLU A 792 -5.92 -6.29 -26.37
C GLU A 792 -6.19 -4.95 -25.69
N ASP A 793 -7.38 -4.77 -25.12
CA ASP A 793 -7.69 -3.59 -24.29
C ASP A 793 -6.78 -3.50 -23.06
N PHE A 794 -6.57 -4.63 -22.40
CA PHE A 794 -5.66 -4.72 -21.26
C PHE A 794 -4.23 -4.33 -21.66
N ILE A 795 -3.65 -4.92 -22.69
CA ILE A 795 -2.30 -4.62 -23.16
C ILE A 795 -2.15 -3.15 -23.56
N ARG A 796 -3.16 -2.60 -24.25
CA ARG A 796 -3.16 -1.17 -24.62
C ARG A 796 -3.11 -0.25 -23.41
N ASN A 797 -3.80 -0.61 -22.33
CA ASN A 797 -3.85 0.19 -21.10
C ASN A 797 -2.63 -0.03 -20.22
N ALA A 798 -2.08 -1.24 -20.18
CA ALA A 798 -0.95 -1.61 -19.34
C ALA A 798 0.39 -1.05 -19.82
N THR A 799 0.53 -0.80 -21.10
CA THR A 799 1.82 -0.40 -21.66
C THR A 799 2.06 1.10 -21.58
N VAL A 800 3.30 1.46 -21.27
CA VAL A 800 3.74 2.87 -21.24
C VAL A 800 3.61 3.47 -22.64
N LYS A 801 3.04 4.66 -22.70
CA LYS A 801 2.89 5.44 -23.94
C LYS A 801 4.09 6.34 -24.16
#